data_d1da6de97545a6159491e64cdb9697d3
#
_entry.id   d1da6de97545a6159491e64cdb9697d3
#
_cell.length_a   1.000
_cell.length_b   1.000
_cell.length_c   1.000
_cell.angle_alpha   90.00
_cell.angle_beta   90.00
_cell.angle_gamma   90.00
#
_symmetry.space_group_name_H-M   'P 1'
#
loop_
_entity.id
_entity.type
_entity.pdbx_description
1 polymer ?
#
loop_
_entity_poly.entity_id
_entity_poly.type
_entity_poly.pdbx_seq_one_letter_code
_entity_poly.pdbx_strand_id
1 'polypeptide(L)'
;MKHPYTVMKDKPKEFFHLIPQAGVHHVICREEPAHNAVWDMAVSPEGRLFFSVCGESYESLYARLYEYDRKEHRLVRHFGLEEKILTNPAALRTSKFHTAMSFLGDGRILSATHTTSPAPTHPTWMPYEYADHPYEGYPGSQLLTYDYNTGKVAGLGTLSPHDTVYGATYDPKNGDYFAITWMRGTGYVYNVHTGALRCLGQISDTHTSRTFLLSDGHIYGSTYSGAMFRYNTDLREVEFLGVNAPGLIRHAREWNGVLYFTTGPCSVPGRGQELYAYELATRKLWTVGRPVPKAEPIADTDEIFYNAYGMAFDSKGRLFYGCMTYVPHHRYVGARLYMWDFLHGGEPIDCGFIGTPERTLSITAEVHIIDDVLYISDGNHTSDRDLPCGVIAIELDKFVPALKTEKRLLSHDYVNYLPYQEAALDWYPKDDIEECLARYEKTYRDTFLYFEDFRKENAYRHSFNGVSAVSVWETVGRENAAVCGIEWTDNEHFSFYCGKDGTKRVDCRMEGGKARVGAITDAAPYRAPALPDLAVTLPAIPGRRYLAKAKSAAKLPSGEWLVGTEDTLLCRVSGERVFSLGAVTTAGGVHAMAATPSGTVFGVAGHPLGVGQLFSYTEEDGITLLGLIPECFAEGGRNVALFRPTTIAASPDGRYLAIGGEDEMGGVTVIRL
;
A
#
# COMPACT_ATOMS: atom_id res chain seq x y z
N MET A 1 14.66 17.74 18.24
CA MET A 1 13.26 18.09 18.55
C MET A 1 12.62 16.90 19.25
N LYS A 2 11.96 17.05 20.40
CA LYS A 2 11.30 15.91 21.04
C LYS A 2 10.04 15.56 20.23
N HIS A 3 9.88 14.31 19.86
CA HIS A 3 8.68 13.83 19.18
C HIS A 3 7.44 14.06 20.07
N PRO A 4 6.27 14.46 19.53
CA PRO A 4 5.08 14.73 20.34
C PRO A 4 4.66 13.58 21.25
N TYR A 5 4.94 12.35 20.83
CA TYR A 5 4.66 11.16 21.64
C TYR A 5 5.65 10.94 22.79
N THR A 6 6.86 11.52 22.72
CA THR A 6 7.81 11.49 23.84
C THR A 6 7.27 12.23 25.04
N VAL A 7 6.48 13.28 24.80
CA VAL A 7 5.82 14.04 25.86
C VAL A 7 4.77 13.21 26.60
N MET A 8 4.15 12.24 25.93
CA MET A 8 3.18 11.35 26.57
C MET A 8 3.81 10.35 27.55
N LYS A 9 5.05 9.96 27.35
CA LYS A 9 5.78 9.10 28.30
C LYS A 9 5.93 9.75 29.68
N ASP A 10 6.10 11.06 29.68
CA ASP A 10 6.39 11.83 30.89
C ASP A 10 5.12 12.28 31.63
N LYS A 11 3.94 11.84 31.17
CA LYS A 11 2.66 12.22 31.77
C LYS A 11 2.38 11.43 33.03
N PRO A 12 1.83 12.09 34.05
CA PRO A 12 1.33 11.39 35.22
C PRO A 12 0.32 10.31 34.84
N LYS A 13 0.49 9.12 35.34
CA LYS A 13 -0.32 7.93 35.05
C LYS A 13 -1.79 8.10 35.43
N GLU A 14 -2.09 9.00 36.32
CA GLU A 14 -3.45 9.38 36.73
C GLU A 14 -4.33 9.99 35.63
N PHE A 15 -3.71 10.46 34.55
CA PHE A 15 -4.45 10.94 33.38
C PHE A 15 -4.95 9.82 32.46
N PHE A 16 -4.51 8.59 32.68
CA PHE A 16 -4.88 7.46 31.87
C PHE A 16 -5.81 6.53 32.63
N HIS A 17 -7.05 6.46 32.18
CA HIS A 17 -7.93 5.40 32.60
C HIS A 17 -7.52 4.09 31.93
N LEU A 18 -6.69 3.31 32.60
CA LEU A 18 -6.25 2.02 32.11
C LEU A 18 -7.36 0.99 32.19
N ILE A 19 -7.25 -0.04 31.34
CA ILE A 19 -8.03 -1.26 31.53
C ILE A 19 -7.83 -1.84 32.93
N PRO A 20 -8.79 -2.58 33.50
CA PRO A 20 -8.60 -3.31 34.75
C PRO A 20 -7.32 -4.16 34.69
N GLN A 21 -6.47 -4.07 35.71
CA GLN A 21 -5.13 -4.65 35.67
C GLN A 21 -5.04 -6.10 36.17
N ALA A 22 -6.13 -6.67 36.70
CA ALA A 22 -6.15 -8.05 37.15
C ALA A 22 -6.03 -8.99 35.94
N GLY A 23 -5.02 -9.88 35.96
CA GLY A 23 -4.76 -10.82 34.88
C GLY A 23 -4.19 -10.17 33.60
N VAL A 24 -3.59 -8.98 33.70
CA VAL A 24 -2.93 -8.32 32.56
C VAL A 24 -1.44 -8.57 32.60
N HIS A 25 -0.90 -9.11 31.52
CA HIS A 25 0.52 -9.38 31.31
C HIS A 25 0.99 -8.67 30.06
N HIS A 26 1.86 -7.68 30.19
CA HIS A 26 2.45 -6.95 29.06
C HIS A 26 3.92 -7.33 28.92
N VAL A 27 4.25 -8.02 27.85
CA VAL A 27 5.61 -8.49 27.55
C VAL A 27 6.17 -7.74 26.36
N ILE A 28 7.21 -6.97 26.60
CA ILE A 28 7.85 -6.06 25.64
C ILE A 28 9.12 -6.69 25.12
N CYS A 29 9.34 -6.61 23.81
CA CYS A 29 10.53 -7.12 23.12
C CYS A 29 11.71 -6.15 23.29
N ARG A 30 12.33 -6.15 24.48
CA ARG A 30 13.38 -5.18 24.86
C ARG A 30 14.71 -5.41 24.14
N GLU A 31 14.95 -6.62 23.64
CA GLU A 31 16.15 -6.96 22.87
C GLU A 31 16.14 -6.40 21.44
N GLU A 32 14.98 -5.98 20.95
CA GLU A 32 14.82 -5.38 19.62
C GLU A 32 14.26 -3.94 19.75
N PRO A 33 15.02 -3.01 20.32
CA PRO A 33 14.50 -1.69 20.73
C PRO A 33 14.04 -0.82 19.55
N ALA A 34 14.56 -1.06 18.36
CA ALA A 34 14.17 -0.34 17.14
C ALA A 34 12.93 -0.92 16.45
N HIS A 35 12.53 -2.15 16.81
CA HIS A 35 11.33 -2.79 16.26
C HIS A 35 10.12 -2.33 17.06
N ASN A 36 9.30 -1.49 16.44
CA ASN A 36 8.25 -0.74 17.12
C ASN A 36 6.82 -1.18 16.78
N ALA A 37 6.65 -2.25 15.99
CA ALA A 37 5.32 -2.70 15.60
C ALA A 37 5.21 -4.22 15.50
N VAL A 38 3.99 -4.72 15.73
CA VAL A 38 3.56 -6.10 15.46
C VAL A 38 2.36 -6.04 14.53
N TRP A 39 2.56 -6.37 13.25
CA TRP A 39 1.51 -6.33 12.23
C TRP A 39 0.95 -7.70 11.87
N ASP A 40 1.63 -8.76 12.25
CA ASP A 40 1.20 -10.12 12.01
C ASP A 40 1.32 -10.94 13.29
N MET A 41 0.21 -11.49 13.71
CA MET A 41 0.11 -12.39 14.86
C MET A 41 -0.86 -13.50 14.50
N ALA A 42 -0.43 -14.73 14.67
CA ALA A 42 -1.19 -15.90 14.24
C ALA A 42 -1.11 -17.04 15.26
N VAL A 43 -2.18 -17.82 15.32
CA VAL A 43 -2.34 -18.93 16.27
C VAL A 43 -2.21 -20.24 15.54
N SER A 44 -1.30 -21.11 16.00
CA SER A 44 -1.16 -22.46 15.44
C SER A 44 -2.34 -23.36 15.81
N PRO A 45 -2.54 -24.48 15.11
CA PRO A 45 -3.56 -25.46 15.47
C PRO A 45 -3.44 -26.00 16.90
N GLU A 46 -2.22 -26.00 17.45
CA GLU A 46 -1.93 -26.43 18.82
C GLU A 46 -2.09 -25.29 19.86
N GLY A 47 -2.51 -24.12 19.41
CA GLY A 47 -2.72 -22.95 20.27
C GLY A 47 -1.45 -22.18 20.63
N ARG A 48 -0.34 -22.37 19.89
CA ARG A 48 0.86 -21.53 20.01
C ARG A 48 0.65 -20.20 19.33
N LEU A 49 1.14 -19.12 19.92
CA LEU A 49 0.97 -17.76 19.43
C LEU A 49 2.26 -17.23 18.84
N PHE A 50 2.32 -17.10 17.53
CA PHE A 50 3.45 -16.54 16.80
C PHE A 50 3.16 -15.11 16.36
N PHE A 51 4.20 -14.28 16.31
CA PHE A 51 4.06 -12.90 15.83
C PHE A 51 5.38 -12.38 15.25
N SER A 52 5.26 -11.38 14.39
CA SER A 52 6.40 -10.71 13.78
C SER A 52 6.62 -9.35 14.41
N VAL A 53 7.81 -9.12 14.96
CA VAL A 53 8.24 -7.77 15.32
C VAL A 53 8.90 -7.11 14.11
N CYS A 54 8.55 -5.87 13.86
CA CYS A 54 8.95 -5.14 12.67
C CYS A 54 9.26 -3.67 12.98
N GLY A 55 10.06 -3.06 12.10
CA GLY A 55 10.30 -1.63 12.10
C GLY A 55 9.28 -0.92 11.22
N GLU A 56 8.69 0.13 11.75
CA GLU A 56 7.80 1.01 11.01
C GLU A 56 8.54 2.32 10.68
N SER A 57 8.85 2.48 9.42
CA SER A 57 9.11 3.72 8.69
C SER A 57 10.40 4.53 8.84
N TYR A 58 11.33 4.31 9.75
CA TYR A 58 12.48 5.23 9.85
C TYR A 58 13.85 4.58 9.95
N GLU A 59 13.89 3.28 10.12
CA GLU A 59 15.13 2.53 10.13
C GLU A 59 15.07 1.38 9.14
N SER A 60 16.22 1.11 8.53
CA SER A 60 16.37 -0.01 7.62
C SER A 60 16.53 -1.30 8.44
N LEU A 61 15.41 -1.97 8.72
CA LEU A 61 15.34 -3.14 9.59
C LEU A 61 14.81 -4.37 8.85
N TYR A 62 15.21 -5.55 9.32
CA TYR A 62 14.60 -6.81 8.92
C TYR A 62 13.64 -7.30 10.00
N ALA A 63 12.56 -7.96 9.59
CA ALA A 63 11.60 -8.55 10.52
C ALA A 63 12.21 -9.67 11.36
N ARG A 64 11.67 -9.85 12.55
CA ARG A 64 11.96 -10.95 13.46
C ARG A 64 10.73 -11.78 13.73
N LEU A 65 10.87 -13.09 13.80
CA LEU A 65 9.79 -13.99 14.21
C LEU A 65 9.95 -14.37 15.67
N TYR A 66 8.88 -14.19 16.42
CA TYR A 66 8.76 -14.52 17.82
C TYR A 66 7.58 -15.43 18.08
N GLU A 67 7.61 -16.10 19.22
CA GLU A 67 6.50 -16.78 19.85
C GLU A 67 6.25 -16.20 21.24
N TYR A 68 5.00 -16.04 21.60
CA TYR A 68 4.60 -15.73 22.95
C TYR A 68 4.36 -17.05 23.71
N ASP A 69 5.27 -17.37 24.65
CA ASP A 69 5.08 -18.50 25.57
C ASP A 69 3.94 -18.15 26.54
N ARG A 70 2.77 -18.73 26.26
CA ARG A 70 1.53 -18.42 26.98
C ARG A 70 1.58 -18.86 28.45
N LYS A 71 2.40 -19.85 28.78
CA LYS A 71 2.51 -20.38 30.13
C LYS A 71 3.41 -19.52 31.00
N GLU A 72 4.56 -19.12 30.46
CA GLU A 72 5.58 -18.42 31.19
C GLU A 72 5.52 -16.89 30.98
N HIS A 73 4.58 -16.40 30.17
CA HIS A 73 4.42 -14.98 29.79
C HIS A 73 5.75 -14.35 29.37
N ARG A 74 6.42 -15.00 28.42
CA ARG A 74 7.70 -14.54 27.89
C ARG A 74 7.74 -14.65 26.36
N LEU A 75 8.68 -13.90 25.75
CA LEU A 75 8.92 -13.98 24.33
C LEU A 75 10.04 -14.98 24.03
N VAL A 76 9.83 -15.76 22.99
CA VAL A 76 10.82 -16.71 22.45
C VAL A 76 11.17 -16.26 21.04
N ARG A 77 12.42 -15.81 20.85
CA ARG A 77 12.92 -15.43 19.54
C ARG A 77 13.21 -16.68 18.70
N HIS A 78 12.69 -16.74 17.48
CA HIS A 78 12.97 -17.82 16.54
C HIS A 78 14.10 -17.44 15.58
N PHE A 79 13.91 -16.38 14.78
CA PHE A 79 14.95 -15.89 13.85
C PHE A 79 14.70 -14.46 13.38
N GLY A 80 15.75 -13.85 12.80
CA GLY A 80 15.66 -12.68 11.94
C GLY A 80 15.71 -13.08 10.46
N LEU A 81 15.00 -12.36 9.62
CA LEU A 81 14.94 -12.70 8.18
C LEU A 81 16.32 -12.71 7.51
N GLU A 82 17.18 -11.75 7.83
CA GLU A 82 18.57 -11.67 7.31
C GLU A 82 19.44 -12.87 7.67
N GLU A 83 19.07 -13.59 8.71
CA GLU A 83 19.81 -14.80 9.16
C GLU A 83 19.46 -16.03 8.31
N LYS A 84 18.34 -16.00 7.61
CA LYS A 84 17.72 -17.17 7.01
C LYS A 84 17.44 -17.06 5.51
N ILE A 85 17.31 -15.85 4.99
CA ILE A 85 17.06 -15.60 3.57
C ILE A 85 18.19 -14.76 2.98
N LEU A 86 18.47 -14.99 1.70
CA LEU A 86 19.42 -14.17 0.96
C LEU A 86 18.86 -12.76 0.80
N THR A 87 19.63 -11.76 1.22
CA THR A 87 19.27 -10.36 1.16
C THR A 87 20.31 -9.56 0.39
N ASN A 88 19.86 -8.54 -0.33
CA ASN A 88 20.75 -7.52 -0.89
C ASN A 88 20.97 -6.43 0.17
N PRO A 89 22.19 -6.19 0.63
CA PRO A 89 22.45 -5.21 1.69
C PRO A 89 22.16 -3.75 1.27
N ALA A 90 22.11 -3.44 0.00
CA ALA A 90 21.78 -2.10 -0.51
C ALA A 90 20.27 -1.88 -0.73
N ALA A 91 19.50 -2.96 -0.87
CA ALA A 91 18.08 -2.90 -1.20
C ALA A 91 17.19 -2.53 0.00
N LEU A 92 15.94 -2.17 -0.30
CA LEU A 92 14.87 -2.07 0.70
C LEU A 92 14.81 -3.32 1.56
N ARG A 93 14.79 -3.13 2.87
CA ARG A 93 14.76 -4.24 3.83
C ARG A 93 13.40 -4.91 3.86
N THR A 94 13.42 -6.23 3.98
CA THR A 94 12.23 -7.04 4.25
C THR A 94 11.87 -6.88 5.74
N SER A 95 11.13 -5.81 6.04
CA SER A 95 10.99 -5.31 7.41
C SER A 95 9.85 -5.93 8.19
N LYS A 96 8.94 -6.67 7.54
CA LYS A 96 7.84 -7.31 8.26
C LYS A 96 7.21 -8.50 7.53
N PHE A 97 6.50 -9.31 8.29
CA PHE A 97 5.33 -10.04 7.82
C PHE A 97 4.09 -9.18 8.06
N HIS A 98 3.15 -9.19 7.14
CA HIS A 98 1.95 -8.37 7.26
C HIS A 98 0.71 -9.22 6.96
N THR A 99 0.08 -9.75 8.02
CA THR A 99 -1.10 -10.62 7.92
C THR A 99 -0.96 -11.72 6.87
N ALA A 100 0.18 -12.36 6.88
CA ALA A 100 0.58 -13.34 5.87
C ALA A 100 0.94 -14.72 6.45
N MET A 101 1.12 -14.83 7.76
CA MET A 101 1.43 -16.10 8.41
C MET A 101 0.23 -17.05 8.36
N SER A 102 0.47 -18.25 7.84
CA SER A 102 -0.48 -19.32 7.77
C SER A 102 0.16 -20.63 8.22
N PHE A 103 -0.60 -21.48 8.88
CA PHE A 103 -0.13 -22.79 9.35
C PHE A 103 -0.52 -23.89 8.37
N LEU A 104 0.44 -24.74 8.02
CA LEU A 104 0.23 -25.86 7.09
C LEU A 104 -0.34 -27.11 7.79
N GLY A 105 -0.47 -27.11 9.12
CA GLY A 105 -0.98 -28.23 9.91
C GLY A 105 0.03 -29.35 10.18
N ASP A 106 1.26 -29.21 9.72
CA ASP A 106 2.35 -30.18 9.88
C ASP A 106 3.54 -29.65 10.70
N GLY A 107 3.33 -28.59 11.48
CA GLY A 107 4.38 -27.94 12.26
C GLY A 107 5.11 -26.83 11.50
N ARG A 108 4.63 -26.42 10.33
CA ARG A 108 5.21 -25.35 9.54
C ARG A 108 4.31 -24.12 9.41
N ILE A 109 4.95 -22.97 9.48
CA ILE A 109 4.38 -21.68 9.06
C ILE A 109 4.79 -21.43 7.60
N LEU A 110 3.84 -21.05 6.77
CA LEU A 110 4.06 -20.49 5.44
C LEU A 110 3.80 -18.99 5.53
N SER A 111 4.69 -18.18 5.00
CA SER A 111 4.51 -16.72 5.00
C SER A 111 5.18 -16.06 3.81
N ALA A 112 4.64 -14.94 3.43
CA ALA A 112 5.24 -14.00 2.49
C ALA A 112 5.64 -12.71 3.20
N THR A 113 6.68 -12.07 2.73
CA THR A 113 7.26 -10.90 3.39
C THR A 113 6.72 -9.59 2.85
N HIS A 114 6.91 -8.53 3.62
CA HIS A 114 6.48 -7.16 3.32
C HIS A 114 7.58 -6.17 3.69
N THR A 115 7.49 -4.94 3.17
CA THR A 115 8.39 -3.85 3.55
C THR A 115 7.65 -2.54 3.81
N THR A 116 8.13 -1.81 4.82
CA THR A 116 7.87 -0.40 5.07
C THR A 116 9.14 0.31 5.51
N SER A 117 10.26 -0.38 5.50
CA SER A 117 11.58 0.18 5.82
C SER A 117 12.23 0.77 4.59
N PRO A 118 12.90 1.92 4.72
CA PRO A 118 13.68 2.51 3.64
C PRO A 118 14.91 1.66 3.29
N ALA A 119 15.54 1.92 2.16
CA ALA A 119 16.87 1.41 1.87
C ALA A 119 17.92 2.06 2.79
N PRO A 120 19.00 1.35 3.14
CA PRO A 120 20.05 1.89 3.99
C PRO A 120 20.70 3.15 3.42
N THR A 121 20.75 3.26 2.12
CA THR A 121 21.35 4.37 1.36
C THR A 121 20.45 5.60 1.28
N HIS A 122 19.13 5.41 1.42
CA HIS A 122 18.12 6.46 1.32
C HIS A 122 17.11 6.39 2.49
N PRO A 123 17.57 6.60 3.72
CA PRO A 123 16.75 6.37 4.92
C PRO A 123 15.58 7.35 5.09
N THR A 124 15.53 8.40 4.31
CA THR A 124 14.45 9.41 4.34
C THR A 124 13.38 9.20 3.27
N TRP A 125 13.59 8.23 2.38
CA TRP A 125 12.68 7.99 1.26
C TRP A 125 11.65 6.92 1.59
N MET A 126 10.41 7.15 1.18
CA MET A 126 9.37 6.17 1.36
C MET A 126 9.58 4.99 0.40
N PRO A 127 9.47 3.75 0.88
CA PRO A 127 9.72 2.55 0.08
C PRO A 127 8.92 2.48 -1.22
N TYR A 128 7.73 3.04 -1.22
CA TYR A 128 6.82 2.98 -2.37
C TYR A 128 7.24 3.84 -3.56
N GLU A 129 8.06 4.84 -3.32
CA GLU A 129 8.49 5.80 -4.34
C GLU A 129 9.55 5.21 -5.26
N TYR A 130 10.29 4.21 -4.79
CA TYR A 130 11.39 3.61 -5.53
C TYR A 130 11.47 2.08 -5.41
N ALA A 131 10.35 1.43 -5.12
CA ALA A 131 10.31 -0.03 -5.01
C ALA A 131 10.80 -0.76 -6.27
N ASP A 132 10.60 -0.14 -7.43
CA ASP A 132 11.05 -0.67 -8.73
C ASP A 132 12.52 -0.35 -9.05
N HIS A 133 13.27 0.30 -8.14
CA HIS A 133 14.69 0.60 -8.40
C HIS A 133 15.49 -0.70 -8.52
N PRO A 134 16.27 -0.87 -9.60
CA PRO A 134 16.90 -2.16 -9.92
C PRO A 134 17.96 -2.62 -8.92
N TYR A 135 18.54 -1.71 -8.16
CA TYR A 135 19.60 -2.03 -7.18
C TYR A 135 19.16 -1.88 -5.73
N GLU A 136 18.44 -0.82 -5.43
CA GLU A 136 18.05 -0.44 -4.07
C GLU A 136 16.57 -0.66 -3.78
N GLY A 137 15.78 -0.94 -4.84
CA GLY A 137 14.37 -1.21 -4.73
C GLY A 137 14.04 -2.47 -3.94
N TYR A 138 12.78 -2.72 -3.77
CA TYR A 138 12.33 -3.93 -3.11
C TYR A 138 12.50 -5.12 -4.05
N PRO A 139 13.27 -6.16 -3.65
CA PRO A 139 13.45 -7.34 -4.52
C PRO A 139 12.16 -8.09 -4.80
N GLY A 140 11.16 -7.89 -3.93
CA GLY A 140 9.87 -8.55 -3.95
C GLY A 140 9.63 -9.37 -2.69
N SER A 141 8.38 -9.73 -2.47
CA SER A 141 7.99 -10.56 -1.33
C SER A 141 8.60 -11.94 -1.44
N GLN A 142 9.45 -12.26 -0.47
CA GLN A 142 10.02 -13.58 -0.33
C GLN A 142 8.99 -14.52 0.29
N LEU A 143 8.78 -15.65 -0.34
CA LEU A 143 7.95 -16.72 0.17
C LEU A 143 8.84 -17.71 0.92
N LEU A 144 8.44 -18.10 2.11
CA LEU A 144 9.21 -19.02 2.95
C LEU A 144 8.32 -19.93 3.79
N THR A 145 8.87 -21.07 4.15
CA THR A 145 8.31 -21.91 5.22
C THR A 145 9.26 -21.94 6.41
N TYR A 146 8.68 -21.99 7.59
CA TYR A 146 9.40 -22.15 8.85
C TYR A 146 8.81 -23.33 9.64
N ASP A 147 9.64 -24.33 9.89
CA ASP A 147 9.31 -25.46 10.77
C ASP A 147 9.63 -25.07 12.22
N TYR A 148 8.58 -24.81 13.01
CA TYR A 148 8.76 -24.34 14.38
C TYR A 148 9.11 -25.46 15.39
N ASN A 149 9.15 -26.72 14.95
CA ASN A 149 9.62 -27.82 15.77
C ASN A 149 11.11 -28.05 15.59
N THR A 150 11.65 -27.79 14.39
CA THR A 150 13.06 -28.01 14.05
C THR A 150 13.87 -26.74 13.91
N GLY A 151 13.22 -25.59 13.81
CA GLY A 151 13.87 -24.30 13.57
C GLY A 151 14.34 -24.10 12.12
N LYS A 152 13.96 -24.99 11.20
CA LYS A 152 14.38 -24.93 9.79
C LYS A 152 13.55 -23.93 8.99
N VAL A 153 14.23 -23.03 8.30
CA VAL A 153 13.64 -22.14 7.30
C VAL A 153 13.97 -22.63 5.89
N ALA A 154 12.98 -22.65 5.01
CA ALA A 154 13.18 -22.90 3.59
C ALA A 154 12.60 -21.74 2.78
N GLY A 155 13.47 -21.07 2.00
CA GLY A 155 13.05 -20.08 1.01
C GLY A 155 12.43 -20.78 -0.20
N LEU A 156 11.26 -20.30 -0.61
CA LEU A 156 10.49 -20.84 -1.74
C LEU A 156 10.57 -19.93 -2.99
N GLY A 157 11.32 -18.84 -2.90
CA GLY A 157 11.49 -17.86 -3.99
C GLY A 157 10.73 -16.56 -3.78
N THR A 158 10.68 -15.75 -4.81
CA THR A 158 9.98 -14.45 -4.81
C THR A 158 8.56 -14.66 -5.33
N LEU A 159 7.59 -14.29 -4.50
CA LEU A 159 6.16 -14.38 -4.86
C LEU A 159 5.75 -13.24 -5.79
N SER A 160 6.15 -12.02 -5.47
CA SER A 160 5.76 -10.82 -6.23
C SER A 160 6.98 -9.91 -6.44
N PRO A 161 7.58 -9.89 -7.65
CA PRO A 161 8.73 -9.04 -7.93
C PRO A 161 8.39 -7.55 -7.73
N HIS A 162 9.28 -6.81 -7.07
CA HIS A 162 9.17 -5.36 -6.81
C HIS A 162 7.83 -4.92 -6.20
N ASP A 163 7.17 -5.83 -5.46
CA ASP A 163 5.89 -5.55 -4.82
C ASP A 163 5.80 -6.27 -3.48
N THR A 164 4.94 -5.81 -2.58
CA THR A 164 4.87 -6.32 -1.21
C THR A 164 3.55 -7.01 -0.92
N VAL A 165 3.57 -8.18 -0.31
CA VAL A 165 2.35 -8.86 0.13
C VAL A 165 1.75 -8.12 1.31
N TYR A 166 0.48 -7.73 1.18
CA TYR A 166 -0.28 -7.06 2.24
C TYR A 166 -1.12 -8.01 3.07
N GLY A 167 -1.69 -9.00 2.44
CA GLY A 167 -2.45 -10.05 3.10
C GLY A 167 -2.34 -11.36 2.34
N ALA A 168 -2.26 -12.45 3.07
CA ALA A 168 -2.25 -13.78 2.47
C ALA A 168 -2.86 -14.83 3.39
N THR A 169 -3.47 -15.84 2.79
CA THR A 169 -4.18 -16.88 3.53
C THR A 169 -4.04 -18.21 2.81
N TYR A 170 -3.76 -19.25 3.56
CA TYR A 170 -3.64 -20.62 3.09
C TYR A 170 -5.00 -21.31 3.01
N ASP A 171 -5.27 -21.93 1.87
CA ASP A 171 -6.37 -22.87 1.65
C ASP A 171 -5.90 -24.29 1.90
N PRO A 172 -6.29 -24.93 3.01
CA PRO A 172 -5.85 -26.28 3.32
C PRO A 172 -6.47 -27.34 2.40
N LYS A 173 -7.55 -27.01 1.69
CA LYS A 173 -8.24 -27.94 0.79
C LYS A 173 -7.41 -28.25 -0.45
N ASN A 174 -6.83 -27.22 -1.08
CA ASN A 174 -6.10 -27.34 -2.32
C ASN A 174 -4.59 -27.19 -2.16
N GLY A 175 -4.14 -26.77 -0.98
CA GLY A 175 -2.75 -26.40 -0.76
C GLY A 175 -2.36 -25.06 -1.40
N ASP A 176 -3.33 -24.19 -1.65
CA ASP A 176 -3.12 -22.89 -2.25
C ASP A 176 -2.88 -21.82 -1.19
N TYR A 177 -1.85 -21.03 -1.37
CA TYR A 177 -1.59 -19.83 -0.59
C TYR A 177 -1.96 -18.63 -1.45
N PHE A 178 -3.12 -18.05 -1.17
CA PHE A 178 -3.63 -16.87 -1.87
C PHE A 178 -3.09 -15.61 -1.21
N ALA A 179 -2.45 -14.76 -1.98
CA ALA A 179 -1.81 -13.54 -1.52
C ALA A 179 -2.18 -12.35 -2.40
N ILE A 180 -2.28 -11.18 -1.79
CA ILE A 180 -2.50 -9.91 -2.49
C ILE A 180 -1.44 -8.90 -2.09
N THR A 181 -0.95 -8.17 -3.09
CA THR A 181 0.09 -7.17 -2.90
C THR A 181 -0.48 -5.80 -2.56
N TRP A 182 0.34 -4.97 -1.93
CA TRP A 182 -0.07 -3.63 -1.53
C TRP A 182 0.05 -2.62 -2.66
N MET A 183 1.23 -2.49 -3.25
CA MET A 183 1.48 -1.38 -4.18
C MET A 183 0.66 -1.51 -5.46
N ARG A 184 0.43 -2.75 -5.90
CA ARG A 184 -0.22 -3.01 -7.20
C ARG A 184 -1.57 -3.71 -7.08
N GLY A 185 -1.97 -4.14 -5.88
CA GLY A 185 -3.22 -4.87 -5.70
C GLY A 185 -3.30 -6.15 -6.54
N THR A 186 -2.16 -6.78 -6.81
CA THR A 186 -2.05 -7.97 -7.65
C THR A 186 -2.26 -9.22 -6.81
N GLY A 187 -3.08 -10.13 -7.31
CA GLY A 187 -3.31 -11.44 -6.69
C GLY A 187 -2.33 -12.48 -7.18
N TYR A 188 -1.86 -13.31 -6.26
CA TYR A 188 -1.00 -14.46 -6.53
C TYR A 188 -1.52 -15.69 -5.80
N VAL A 189 -1.28 -16.86 -6.40
CA VAL A 189 -1.52 -18.16 -5.77
C VAL A 189 -0.27 -18.99 -5.88
N TYR A 190 0.25 -19.42 -4.74
CA TYR A 190 1.33 -20.40 -4.68
C TYR A 190 0.78 -21.73 -4.14
N ASN A 191 0.97 -22.80 -4.87
CA ASN A 191 0.55 -24.12 -4.42
C ASN A 191 1.69 -24.84 -3.71
N VAL A 192 1.51 -25.17 -2.42
CA VAL A 192 2.56 -25.77 -1.59
C VAL A 192 2.91 -27.20 -1.97
N HIS A 193 2.00 -27.91 -2.65
CA HIS A 193 2.21 -29.32 -3.05
C HIS A 193 2.99 -29.44 -4.36
N THR A 194 2.76 -28.49 -5.27
CA THR A 194 3.36 -28.53 -6.62
C THR A 194 4.49 -27.52 -6.80
N GLY A 195 4.59 -26.52 -5.93
CA GLY A 195 5.50 -25.39 -6.09
C GLY A 195 5.09 -24.40 -7.19
N ALA A 196 3.92 -24.59 -7.79
CA ALA A 196 3.45 -23.72 -8.88
C ALA A 196 3.02 -22.36 -8.35
N LEU A 197 3.53 -21.30 -8.98
CA LEU A 197 3.13 -19.91 -8.75
C LEU A 197 2.29 -19.42 -9.92
N ARG A 198 1.14 -18.84 -9.62
CA ARG A 198 0.22 -18.26 -10.58
C ARG A 198 -0.09 -16.82 -10.23
N CYS A 199 0.09 -15.91 -11.16
CA CYS A 199 -0.38 -14.53 -11.07
C CYS A 199 -1.82 -14.44 -11.56
N LEU A 200 -2.71 -13.88 -10.74
CA LEU A 200 -4.13 -13.71 -11.07
C LEU A 200 -4.42 -12.33 -11.70
N GLY A 201 -3.39 -11.50 -11.85
CA GLY A 201 -3.56 -10.12 -12.29
C GLY A 201 -3.99 -9.17 -11.18
N GLN A 202 -4.30 -7.95 -11.57
CA GLN A 202 -4.71 -6.91 -10.64
C GLN A 202 -6.15 -7.16 -10.16
N ILE A 203 -6.32 -7.22 -8.84
CA ILE A 203 -7.62 -7.40 -8.17
C ILE A 203 -8.13 -6.04 -7.64
N SER A 204 -7.23 -5.16 -7.26
CA SER A 204 -7.54 -3.83 -6.71
C SER A 204 -6.70 -2.75 -7.39
N ASP A 205 -7.17 -1.53 -7.33
CA ASP A 205 -6.48 -0.34 -7.87
C ASP A 205 -5.22 0.04 -7.08
N THR A 206 -5.17 -0.32 -5.81
CA THR A 206 -3.99 -0.20 -4.95
C THR A 206 -3.93 -1.42 -4.04
N HIS A 207 -3.63 -1.23 -2.76
CA HIS A 207 -3.70 -2.31 -1.80
C HIS A 207 -5.14 -2.80 -1.59
N THR A 208 -5.26 -4.00 -1.06
CA THR A 208 -6.52 -4.64 -0.71
C THR A 208 -6.72 -4.67 0.80
N SER A 209 -7.81 -5.28 1.22
CA SER A 209 -7.98 -5.72 2.61
C SER A 209 -6.98 -6.82 2.96
N ARG A 210 -6.91 -7.14 4.23
CA ARG A 210 -6.47 -8.46 4.70
C ARG A 210 -7.36 -9.53 4.09
N THR A 211 -6.87 -10.75 4.07
CA THR A 211 -7.61 -11.91 3.56
C THR A 211 -8.01 -12.82 4.70
N PHE A 212 -9.19 -13.44 4.60
CA PHE A 212 -9.80 -14.22 5.69
C PHE A 212 -10.35 -15.53 5.15
N LEU A 213 -9.83 -16.67 5.63
CA LEU A 213 -10.47 -17.97 5.39
C LEU A 213 -11.69 -18.08 6.29
N LEU A 214 -12.86 -18.29 5.71
CA LEU A 214 -14.12 -18.38 6.43
C LEU A 214 -14.66 -19.80 6.47
N SER A 215 -15.69 -20.02 7.26
CA SER A 215 -16.25 -21.34 7.54
C SER A 215 -16.83 -22.07 6.32
N ASP A 216 -17.16 -21.34 5.27
CA ASP A 216 -17.56 -21.91 3.97
C ASP A 216 -16.39 -22.44 3.13
N GLY A 217 -15.16 -22.30 3.62
CA GLY A 217 -13.93 -22.79 3.00
C GLY A 217 -13.37 -21.89 1.91
N HIS A 218 -13.89 -20.67 1.74
CA HIS A 218 -13.36 -19.69 0.79
C HIS A 218 -12.60 -18.57 1.48
N ILE A 219 -11.70 -17.90 0.73
CA ILE A 219 -10.91 -16.79 1.26
C ILE A 219 -11.51 -15.47 0.79
N TYR A 220 -11.89 -14.63 1.72
CA TYR A 220 -12.57 -13.35 1.47
C TYR A 220 -11.64 -12.16 1.63
N GLY A 221 -12.00 -11.07 0.94
CA GLY A 221 -11.33 -9.78 1.02
C GLY A 221 -12.14 -8.68 0.34
N SER A 222 -11.58 -7.49 0.29
CA SER A 222 -12.14 -6.37 -0.47
C SER A 222 -11.05 -5.60 -1.21
N THR A 223 -11.43 -4.94 -2.29
CA THR A 223 -10.60 -3.93 -2.95
C THR A 223 -10.48 -2.69 -2.06
N TYR A 224 -9.59 -1.78 -2.41
CA TYR A 224 -9.45 -0.50 -1.71
C TYR A 224 -10.76 0.30 -1.68
N SER A 225 -11.51 0.25 -2.76
CA SER A 225 -12.83 0.92 -2.89
C SER A 225 -13.99 0.18 -2.22
N GLY A 226 -13.73 -1.01 -1.63
CA GLY A 226 -14.73 -1.78 -0.87
C GLY A 226 -15.45 -2.86 -1.66
N ALA A 227 -15.17 -3.08 -2.95
CA ALA A 227 -15.76 -4.20 -3.67
C ALA A 227 -15.33 -5.53 -3.02
N MET A 228 -16.31 -6.28 -2.51
CA MET A 228 -16.02 -7.56 -1.85
C MET A 228 -15.77 -8.65 -2.87
N PHE A 229 -14.73 -9.42 -2.63
CA PHE A 229 -14.39 -10.60 -3.43
C PHE A 229 -14.12 -11.80 -2.52
N ARG A 230 -14.11 -12.99 -3.14
CA ARG A 230 -13.52 -14.17 -2.52
C ARG A 230 -12.61 -14.89 -3.52
N TYR A 231 -11.56 -15.48 -3.04
CA TYR A 231 -10.90 -16.57 -3.76
C TYR A 231 -11.76 -17.82 -3.55
N ASN A 232 -12.43 -18.20 -4.62
CA ASN A 232 -13.27 -19.39 -4.65
C ASN A 232 -12.37 -20.62 -4.72
N THR A 233 -12.23 -21.35 -3.62
CA THR A 233 -11.34 -22.50 -3.51
C THR A 233 -11.78 -23.69 -4.36
N ASP A 234 -13.07 -23.79 -4.73
CA ASP A 234 -13.56 -24.84 -5.63
C ASP A 234 -13.13 -24.58 -7.08
N LEU A 235 -13.25 -23.34 -7.52
CA LEU A 235 -12.88 -22.91 -8.87
C LEU A 235 -11.41 -22.51 -8.97
N ARG A 236 -10.77 -22.23 -7.84
CA ARG A 236 -9.40 -21.68 -7.72
C ARG A 236 -9.23 -20.35 -8.46
N GLU A 237 -10.24 -19.51 -8.37
CA GLU A 237 -10.34 -18.21 -9.06
C GLU A 237 -10.90 -17.13 -8.12
N VAL A 238 -10.64 -15.86 -8.45
CA VAL A 238 -11.23 -14.73 -7.74
C VAL A 238 -12.64 -14.46 -8.28
N GLU A 239 -13.60 -14.46 -7.38
CA GLU A 239 -15.01 -14.14 -7.64
C GLU A 239 -15.37 -12.85 -6.92
N PHE A 240 -15.86 -11.85 -7.66
CA PHE A 240 -16.45 -10.65 -7.08
C PHE A 240 -17.90 -10.88 -6.72
N LEU A 241 -18.28 -10.49 -5.51
CA LEU A 241 -19.56 -10.91 -4.93
C LEU A 241 -20.74 -10.01 -5.32
N GLY A 242 -20.48 -8.90 -6.03
CA GLY A 242 -21.51 -7.92 -6.34
C GLY A 242 -21.96 -7.09 -5.13
N VAL A 243 -21.25 -7.18 -4.03
CA VAL A 243 -21.50 -6.46 -2.78
C VAL A 243 -20.34 -5.51 -2.53
N ASN A 244 -20.66 -4.28 -2.11
CA ASN A 244 -19.64 -3.29 -1.79
C ASN A 244 -19.76 -2.89 -0.33
N ALA A 245 -18.67 -3.12 0.42
CA ALA A 245 -18.46 -2.47 1.69
C ALA A 245 -18.26 -0.96 1.47
N PRO A 246 -18.53 -0.09 2.44
CA PRO A 246 -18.33 1.35 2.30
C PRO A 246 -16.87 1.79 2.16
N GLY A 247 -15.94 0.87 2.20
CA GLY A 247 -14.50 1.07 2.01
C GLY A 247 -13.73 -0.22 2.25
N LEU A 248 -12.42 -0.11 2.25
CA LEU A 248 -11.49 -1.22 2.49
C LEU A 248 -11.82 -1.94 3.83
N ILE A 249 -12.05 -3.25 3.78
CA ILE A 249 -12.18 -4.07 5.00
C ILE A 249 -10.82 -4.10 5.71
N ARG A 250 -10.75 -3.56 6.92
CA ARG A 250 -9.49 -3.50 7.68
C ARG A 250 -9.31 -4.72 8.57
N HIS A 251 -10.29 -4.97 9.41
CA HIS A 251 -10.29 -6.07 10.37
C HIS A 251 -11.62 -6.76 10.32
N ALA A 252 -11.58 -8.07 10.35
CA ALA A 252 -12.79 -8.88 10.28
C ALA A 252 -12.65 -10.14 11.14
N ARG A 253 -13.78 -10.62 11.65
CA ARG A 253 -13.89 -11.93 12.30
C ARG A 253 -15.25 -12.53 11.97
N GLU A 254 -15.24 -13.81 11.75
CA GLU A 254 -16.47 -14.58 11.57
C GLU A 254 -17.05 -15.02 12.91
N TRP A 255 -18.35 -14.96 13.00
CA TRP A 255 -19.13 -15.59 14.07
C TRP A 255 -20.39 -16.21 13.50
N ASN A 256 -20.55 -17.54 13.64
CA ASN A 256 -21.72 -18.29 13.19
C ASN A 256 -22.14 -18.00 11.73
N GLY A 257 -21.21 -18.03 10.79
CA GLY A 257 -21.49 -17.83 9.36
C GLY A 257 -21.74 -16.38 8.96
N VAL A 258 -21.43 -15.43 9.83
CA VAL A 258 -21.50 -13.99 9.56
C VAL A 258 -20.12 -13.38 9.75
N LEU A 259 -19.61 -12.71 8.73
CA LEU A 259 -18.37 -11.94 8.78
C LEU A 259 -18.67 -10.54 9.32
N TYR A 260 -18.15 -10.23 10.50
CA TYR A 260 -18.20 -8.89 11.09
C TYR A 260 -16.90 -8.15 10.80
N PHE A 261 -17.00 -6.89 10.35
CA PHE A 261 -15.82 -6.13 9.96
C PHE A 261 -15.99 -4.63 10.10
N THR A 262 -14.87 -3.95 10.19
CA THR A 262 -14.78 -2.50 10.08
C THR A 262 -14.06 -2.12 8.79
N THR A 263 -14.34 -0.92 8.28
CA THR A 263 -13.66 -0.39 7.08
C THR A 263 -12.69 0.72 7.47
N GLY A 264 -11.63 0.85 6.73
CA GLY A 264 -10.63 1.88 6.98
C GLY A 264 -10.37 2.75 5.76
N PRO A 265 -9.55 3.76 5.94
CA PRO A 265 -9.61 4.71 7.03
C PRO A 265 -10.87 5.56 6.90
N CYS A 266 -11.51 5.90 8.01
CA CYS A 266 -12.59 6.86 7.97
C CYS A 266 -11.98 8.26 7.82
N SER A 267 -11.76 8.67 6.58
CA SER A 267 -11.18 9.99 6.27
C SER A 267 -12.20 11.11 6.18
N VAL A 268 -13.49 10.81 6.42
CA VAL A 268 -14.54 11.80 6.35
C VAL A 268 -14.80 12.36 7.75
N PRO A 269 -14.53 13.64 7.97
CA PRO A 269 -14.81 14.34 9.20
C PRO A 269 -16.26 14.11 9.69
N GLY A 270 -16.43 13.86 10.98
CA GLY A 270 -17.75 13.65 11.60
C GLY A 270 -18.43 12.32 11.26
N ARG A 271 -17.84 11.47 10.43
CA ARG A 271 -18.31 10.09 10.22
C ARG A 271 -17.45 9.12 11.02
N GLY A 272 -17.98 8.64 12.12
CA GLY A 272 -17.36 7.54 12.85
C GLY A 272 -17.35 6.27 12.00
N GLN A 273 -16.41 5.39 12.31
CA GLN A 273 -16.36 4.05 11.73
C GLN A 273 -17.58 3.25 12.20
N GLU A 274 -18.10 2.40 11.34
CA GLU A 274 -19.21 1.50 11.63
C GLU A 274 -18.74 0.04 11.60
N LEU A 275 -19.40 -0.81 12.38
CA LEU A 275 -19.30 -2.25 12.31
C LEU A 275 -20.33 -2.74 11.29
N TYR A 276 -19.87 -3.50 10.33
CA TYR A 276 -20.69 -4.14 9.30
C TYR A 276 -20.76 -5.64 9.52
N ALA A 277 -21.81 -6.26 9.02
CA ALA A 277 -22.00 -7.68 9.02
C ALA A 277 -22.35 -8.18 7.62
N TYR A 278 -21.71 -9.25 7.18
CA TYR A 278 -21.97 -9.91 5.91
C TYR A 278 -22.26 -11.39 6.16
N GLU A 279 -23.49 -11.81 5.84
CA GLU A 279 -23.92 -13.20 5.99
C GLU A 279 -23.48 -14.04 4.78
N LEU A 280 -22.70 -15.08 5.02
CA LEU A 280 -22.12 -15.91 3.95
C LEU A 280 -23.20 -16.61 3.11
N ALA A 281 -24.23 -17.14 3.75
CA ALA A 281 -25.26 -17.92 3.09
C ALA A 281 -26.16 -17.08 2.16
N THR A 282 -26.53 -15.87 2.57
CA THR A 282 -27.47 -15.01 1.84
C THR A 282 -26.77 -13.90 1.04
N ARG A 283 -25.47 -13.71 1.29
CA ARG A 283 -24.66 -12.59 0.73
C ARG A 283 -25.21 -11.21 1.09
N LYS A 284 -25.93 -11.11 2.20
CA LYS A 284 -26.52 -9.87 2.67
C LYS A 284 -25.51 -9.09 3.51
N LEU A 285 -25.38 -7.79 3.20
CA LEU A 285 -24.59 -6.83 3.98
C LEU A 285 -25.52 -5.87 4.73
N TRP A 286 -25.21 -5.61 6.00
CA TRP A 286 -25.91 -4.59 6.79
C TRP A 286 -24.98 -3.93 7.81
N THR A 287 -25.38 -2.80 8.34
CA THR A 287 -24.70 -2.11 9.42
C THR A 287 -25.18 -2.62 10.77
N VAL A 288 -24.27 -3.01 11.64
CA VAL A 288 -24.56 -3.41 13.03
C VAL A 288 -24.73 -2.18 13.91
N GLY A 289 -23.78 -1.22 13.79
CA GLY A 289 -23.78 0.01 14.56
C GLY A 289 -22.38 0.59 14.67
N ARG A 290 -22.22 1.53 15.60
CA ARG A 290 -20.94 2.21 15.81
C ARG A 290 -20.14 1.53 16.92
N PRO A 291 -18.94 1.00 16.62
CA PRO A 291 -18.11 0.36 17.63
C PRO A 291 -17.57 1.34 18.69
N VAL A 292 -17.49 2.62 18.34
CA VAL A 292 -17.18 3.68 19.30
C VAL A 292 -18.35 4.65 19.33
N PRO A 293 -19.00 4.82 20.48
CA PRO A 293 -20.07 5.78 20.62
C PRO A 293 -19.58 7.18 20.24
N LYS A 294 -20.46 7.98 19.65
CA LYS A 294 -20.13 9.34 19.22
C LYS A 294 -19.52 10.13 20.38
N ALA A 295 -18.28 10.54 20.22
CA ALA A 295 -17.65 11.47 21.14
C ALA A 295 -18.19 12.87 20.87
N GLU A 296 -18.35 13.66 21.92
CA GLU A 296 -18.56 15.08 21.73
C GLU A 296 -17.27 15.72 21.22
N PRO A 297 -17.33 16.60 20.23
CA PRO A 297 -16.16 17.32 19.75
C PRO A 297 -15.59 18.15 20.90
N ILE A 298 -14.28 18.20 20.98
CA ILE A 298 -13.55 18.89 22.05
C ILE A 298 -13.53 20.38 21.81
N ALA A 299 -13.46 20.76 20.56
CA ALA A 299 -13.62 22.12 20.08
C ALA A 299 -14.30 22.07 18.70
N ASP A 300 -14.86 23.18 18.27
CA ASP A 300 -15.60 23.28 17.00
C ASP A 300 -14.78 22.88 15.76
N THR A 301 -13.47 22.81 15.89
CA THR A 301 -12.53 22.49 14.80
C THR A 301 -11.76 21.19 15.02
N ASP A 302 -11.85 20.56 16.19
CA ASP A 302 -11.08 19.36 16.50
C ASP A 302 -11.92 18.10 16.26
N GLU A 303 -11.58 17.37 15.21
CA GLU A 303 -12.22 16.11 14.89
C GLU A 303 -11.39 14.93 15.38
N ILE A 304 -12.06 14.01 16.05
CA ILE A 304 -11.45 12.81 16.56
C ILE A 304 -11.84 11.65 15.68
N PHE A 305 -10.83 10.99 15.13
CA PHE A 305 -11.01 9.82 14.29
C PHE A 305 -10.79 8.56 15.12
N TYR A 306 -11.75 7.64 15.05
CA TYR A 306 -11.65 6.34 15.69
C TYR A 306 -11.52 5.27 14.63
N ASN A 307 -10.45 4.49 14.73
CA ASN A 307 -10.31 3.26 13.96
C ASN A 307 -10.34 2.08 14.92
N ALA A 308 -11.31 1.18 14.73
CA ALA A 308 -11.25 -0.13 15.34
C ALA A 308 -10.22 -0.98 14.59
N TYR A 309 -9.20 -1.40 15.30
CA TYR A 309 -8.13 -2.25 14.80
C TYR A 309 -8.04 -3.51 15.63
N GLY A 310 -7.92 -4.64 14.97
CA GLY A 310 -7.89 -5.94 15.62
C GLY A 310 -9.19 -6.22 16.38
N MET A 311 -9.78 -7.37 16.13
CA MET A 311 -11.00 -7.78 16.83
C MET A 311 -11.04 -9.29 17.01
N ALA A 312 -11.70 -9.74 18.08
CA ALA A 312 -11.93 -11.15 18.34
C ALA A 312 -13.24 -11.37 19.11
N PHE A 313 -13.93 -12.47 18.83
CA PHE A 313 -15.06 -12.92 19.63
C PHE A 313 -14.58 -13.86 20.73
N ASP A 314 -15.14 -13.71 21.92
CA ASP A 314 -15.00 -14.74 22.95
C ASP A 314 -16.00 -15.87 22.77
N SER A 315 -15.90 -16.90 23.61
CA SER A 315 -16.77 -18.06 23.58
C SER A 315 -18.26 -17.77 23.82
N LYS A 316 -18.57 -16.57 24.31
CA LYS A 316 -19.94 -16.09 24.58
C LYS A 316 -20.49 -15.20 23.46
N GLY A 317 -19.71 -14.96 22.40
CA GLY A 317 -20.09 -14.08 21.29
C GLY A 317 -19.92 -12.58 21.57
N ARG A 318 -19.19 -12.21 22.63
CA ARG A 318 -18.85 -10.81 22.90
C ARG A 318 -17.64 -10.41 22.03
N LEU A 319 -17.75 -9.30 21.33
CA LEU A 319 -16.68 -8.77 20.49
C LEU A 319 -15.75 -7.88 21.31
N PHE A 320 -14.45 -8.24 21.32
CA PHE A 320 -13.37 -7.40 21.86
C PHE A 320 -12.59 -6.79 20.71
N TYR A 321 -12.27 -5.49 20.80
CA TYR A 321 -11.52 -4.78 19.77
C TYR A 321 -10.75 -3.59 20.33
N GLY A 322 -9.62 -3.30 19.70
CA GLY A 322 -8.84 -2.11 20.00
C GLY A 322 -9.27 -0.94 19.13
N CYS A 323 -9.37 0.24 19.70
CA CYS A 323 -9.62 1.47 18.95
C CYS A 323 -8.48 2.46 19.14
N MET A 324 -7.92 2.91 18.03
CA MET A 324 -6.96 4.00 18.04
C MET A 324 -7.69 5.33 18.06
N THR A 325 -7.20 6.24 18.90
CA THR A 325 -7.69 7.60 18.94
C THR A 325 -6.72 8.50 18.20
N TYR A 326 -7.22 9.22 17.22
CA TYR A 326 -6.46 10.22 16.48
C TYR A 326 -6.91 11.61 16.91
N VAL A 327 -5.98 12.52 17.03
CA VAL A 327 -6.25 13.95 16.97
C VAL A 327 -5.97 14.47 15.56
N PRO A 328 -6.52 15.62 15.18
CA PRO A 328 -6.18 16.28 13.91
C PRO A 328 -4.66 16.30 13.69
N HIS A 329 -4.25 16.12 12.45
CA HIS A 329 -2.84 15.97 12.04
C HIS A 329 -2.20 14.58 12.26
N HIS A 330 -3.00 13.51 12.27
CA HIS A 330 -2.51 12.12 12.33
C HIS A 330 -1.71 11.76 13.58
N ARG A 331 -2.06 12.32 14.72
CA ARG A 331 -1.40 12.00 16.00
C ARG A 331 -2.16 10.90 16.72
N TYR A 332 -1.43 9.87 17.11
CA TYR A 332 -1.97 8.81 17.93
C TYR A 332 -1.92 9.23 19.39
N VAL A 333 -3.02 9.11 20.09
CA VAL A 333 -3.11 9.40 21.52
C VAL A 333 -3.12 8.14 22.37
N GLY A 334 -3.39 7.01 21.81
CA GLY A 334 -3.37 5.71 22.47
C GLY A 334 -4.46 4.79 21.94
N ALA A 335 -4.31 3.50 22.22
CA ALA A 335 -5.31 2.50 21.91
C ALA A 335 -6.18 2.20 23.14
N ARG A 336 -7.49 2.13 22.92
CA ARG A 336 -8.48 1.79 23.94
C ARG A 336 -9.09 0.45 23.64
N LEU A 337 -9.37 -0.35 24.67
CA LEU A 337 -10.10 -1.60 24.55
C LEU A 337 -11.59 -1.34 24.67
N TYR A 338 -12.34 -1.90 23.75
CA TYR A 338 -13.80 -1.97 23.81
C TYR A 338 -14.26 -3.42 23.87
N MET A 339 -15.39 -3.62 24.54
CA MET A 339 -16.14 -4.86 24.50
C MET A 339 -17.57 -4.55 24.08
N TRP A 340 -18.12 -5.36 23.17
CA TRP A 340 -19.47 -5.16 22.67
C TRP A 340 -20.24 -6.48 22.56
N ASP A 341 -21.29 -6.58 23.36
CA ASP A 341 -22.21 -7.72 23.35
C ASP A 341 -23.45 -7.41 22.50
N PHE A 342 -23.24 -7.00 21.25
CA PHE A 342 -24.34 -6.60 20.37
C PHE A 342 -25.27 -7.77 19.97
N LEU A 343 -24.78 -8.99 20.00
CA LEU A 343 -25.60 -10.18 19.71
C LEU A 343 -26.73 -10.37 20.75
N HIS A 344 -26.54 -9.85 21.93
CA HIS A 344 -27.55 -9.85 23.00
C HIS A 344 -28.13 -8.47 23.29
N GLY A 345 -27.98 -7.52 22.36
CA GLY A 345 -28.55 -6.17 22.46
C GLY A 345 -27.79 -5.21 23.37
N GLY A 346 -26.54 -5.53 23.69
CA GLY A 346 -25.67 -4.66 24.47
C GLY A 346 -25.11 -3.49 23.66
N GLU A 347 -24.69 -2.46 24.35
CA GLU A 347 -23.95 -1.31 23.79
C GLU A 347 -22.44 -1.50 23.96
N PRO A 348 -21.59 -0.83 23.15
CA PRO A 348 -20.15 -0.88 23.33
C PRO A 348 -19.73 -0.35 24.70
N ILE A 349 -18.90 -1.08 25.40
CA ILE A 349 -18.32 -0.70 26.69
C ILE A 349 -16.87 -0.28 26.48
N ASP A 350 -16.55 0.94 26.85
CA ASP A 350 -15.17 1.44 26.90
C ASP A 350 -14.48 0.88 28.14
N CYS A 351 -13.52 0.00 27.94
CA CYS A 351 -12.75 -0.64 29.02
C CYS A 351 -11.53 0.16 29.47
N GLY A 352 -11.17 1.21 28.77
CA GLY A 352 -10.01 2.05 29.05
C GLY A 352 -8.83 1.85 28.10
N PHE A 353 -7.73 2.55 28.36
CA PHE A 353 -6.51 2.43 27.58
C PHE A 353 -5.84 1.07 27.80
N ILE A 354 -5.43 0.45 26.69
CA ILE A 354 -4.72 -0.83 26.71
C ILE A 354 -3.30 -0.60 27.18
N GLY A 355 -2.90 -1.31 28.21
CA GLY A 355 -1.54 -1.22 28.76
C GLY A 355 -1.48 -1.46 30.25
N THR A 356 -0.31 -1.17 30.79
CA THR A 356 -0.01 -1.22 32.20
C THR A 356 0.40 0.17 32.72
N PRO A 357 0.54 0.37 34.03
CA PRO A 357 1.09 1.61 34.58
C PRO A 357 2.46 2.01 34.03
N GLU A 358 3.21 1.08 33.47
CA GLU A 358 4.51 1.37 32.87
C GLU A 358 4.39 1.90 31.45
N ARG A 359 3.42 1.38 30.69
CA ARG A 359 3.26 1.71 29.29
C ARG A 359 1.84 1.44 28.76
N THR A 360 1.35 2.34 27.92
CA THR A 360 0.15 2.16 27.12
C THR A 360 0.49 1.85 25.65
N LEU A 361 -0.37 1.13 24.96
CA LEU A 361 -0.26 0.85 23.53
C LEU A 361 -0.69 2.08 22.73
N SER A 362 -0.06 2.29 21.58
CA SER A 362 -0.51 3.32 20.63
C SER A 362 -1.42 2.75 19.54
N ILE A 363 -1.19 1.51 19.13
CA ILE A 363 -1.97 0.83 18.09
C ILE A 363 -2.11 -0.66 18.42
N THR A 364 -3.25 -1.22 18.04
CA THR A 364 -3.52 -2.66 18.10
C THR A 364 -3.71 -3.16 16.67
N ALA A 365 -2.81 -3.97 16.15
CA ALA A 365 -2.93 -4.48 14.79
C ALA A 365 -3.64 -5.84 14.74
N GLU A 366 -3.35 -6.72 15.69
CA GLU A 366 -3.95 -8.04 15.81
C GLU A 366 -4.50 -8.28 17.20
N VAL A 367 -5.64 -8.99 17.24
CA VAL A 367 -6.32 -9.40 18.46
C VAL A 367 -6.79 -10.84 18.29
N HIS A 368 -6.45 -11.71 19.25
CA HIS A 368 -6.87 -13.10 19.30
C HIS A 368 -7.35 -13.48 20.68
N ILE A 369 -8.27 -14.41 20.77
CA ILE A 369 -8.68 -15.05 22.03
C ILE A 369 -8.38 -16.53 21.96
N ILE A 370 -7.64 -17.03 22.94
CA ILE A 370 -7.25 -18.43 23.06
C ILE A 370 -7.46 -18.84 24.53
N ASP A 371 -8.29 -19.83 24.79
CA ASP A 371 -8.58 -20.35 26.13
C ASP A 371 -8.98 -19.23 27.11
N ASP A 372 -9.91 -18.37 26.70
CA ASP A 372 -10.40 -17.21 27.46
C ASP A 372 -9.31 -16.20 27.88
N VAL A 373 -8.19 -16.16 27.16
CA VAL A 373 -7.18 -15.11 27.27
C VAL A 373 -7.17 -14.29 25.98
N LEU A 374 -7.31 -12.98 26.13
CA LEU A 374 -7.26 -12.02 25.05
C LEU A 374 -5.82 -11.57 24.82
N TYR A 375 -5.26 -11.81 23.62
CA TYR A 375 -3.94 -11.40 23.19
C TYR A 375 -4.07 -10.24 22.22
N ILE A 376 -3.33 -9.17 22.47
CA ILE A 376 -3.34 -7.96 21.67
C ILE A 376 -1.90 -7.64 21.27
N SER A 377 -1.66 -7.41 19.98
CA SER A 377 -0.37 -6.93 19.49
C SER A 377 -0.12 -5.50 19.92
N ASP A 378 1.06 -5.23 20.45
CA ASP A 378 1.52 -3.89 20.79
C ASP A 378 2.23 -3.30 19.57
N GLY A 379 1.59 -2.33 18.93
CA GLY A 379 2.17 -1.56 17.84
C GLY A 379 2.37 -0.11 18.24
N ASN A 380 3.44 0.47 17.71
CA ASN A 380 3.74 1.88 17.90
C ASN A 380 4.05 2.52 16.55
N HIS A 381 3.12 3.29 16.01
CA HIS A 381 3.32 4.05 14.76
C HIS A 381 4.19 5.29 14.94
N THR A 382 4.77 5.44 16.11
CA THR A 382 5.65 6.57 16.36
C THR A 382 7.07 6.22 15.90
N SER A 383 7.78 7.20 15.39
CA SER A 383 9.21 7.14 15.14
C SER A 383 10.07 7.13 16.42
N ASP A 384 9.45 6.88 17.55
CA ASP A 384 10.15 6.85 18.83
C ASP A 384 10.88 5.50 19.00
N ARG A 385 12.18 5.54 18.79
CA ARG A 385 13.08 4.39 18.85
C ARG A 385 13.14 3.74 20.24
N ASP A 386 12.70 4.44 21.26
CA ASP A 386 12.72 3.95 22.64
C ASP A 386 11.46 3.17 23.04
N LEU A 387 10.60 2.84 22.08
CA LEU A 387 9.35 2.11 22.34
C LEU A 387 9.30 0.79 21.56
N PRO A 388 10.04 -0.22 21.97
CA PRO A 388 9.93 -1.55 21.37
C PRO A 388 8.52 -2.10 21.52
N CYS A 389 8.05 -2.84 20.52
CA CYS A 389 6.75 -3.49 20.54
C CYS A 389 6.69 -4.73 21.43
N GLY A 390 5.53 -5.36 21.53
CA GLY A 390 5.33 -6.57 22.30
C GLY A 390 3.93 -7.16 22.16
N VAL A 391 3.54 -7.92 23.16
CA VAL A 391 2.21 -8.52 23.24
C VAL A 391 1.66 -8.31 24.66
N ILE A 392 0.39 -7.92 24.72
CA ILE A 392 -0.35 -7.88 25.99
C ILE A 392 -1.35 -9.03 26.02
N ALA A 393 -1.36 -9.76 27.12
CA ALA A 393 -2.33 -10.81 27.39
C ALA A 393 -3.25 -10.38 28.54
N ILE A 394 -4.56 -10.65 28.39
CA ILE A 394 -5.59 -10.30 29.38
C ILE A 394 -6.43 -11.55 29.67
N GLU A 395 -6.39 -12.05 30.88
CA GLU A 395 -7.19 -13.18 31.33
C GLU A 395 -8.65 -12.72 31.52
N LEU A 396 -9.55 -13.18 30.64
CA LEU A 396 -10.94 -12.71 30.59
C LEU A 396 -11.81 -13.14 31.79
N ASP A 397 -11.43 -14.19 32.49
CA ASP A 397 -12.08 -14.62 33.72
C ASP A 397 -11.81 -13.65 34.90
N LYS A 398 -10.67 -12.96 34.88
CA LYS A 398 -10.28 -11.94 35.85
C LYS A 398 -10.63 -10.51 35.39
N PHE A 399 -11.00 -10.36 34.13
CA PHE A 399 -11.27 -9.08 33.52
C PHE A 399 -12.74 -8.70 33.70
N VAL A 400 -13.00 -7.72 34.55
CA VAL A 400 -14.33 -7.10 34.65
C VAL A 400 -14.26 -5.78 33.88
N PRO A 401 -14.99 -5.67 32.75
CA PRO A 401 -15.07 -4.41 32.03
C PRO A 401 -15.46 -3.27 32.97
N ALA A 402 -14.71 -2.18 32.94
CA ALA A 402 -15.07 -1.02 33.76
C ALA A 402 -16.43 -0.50 33.29
N LEU A 403 -17.45 -0.67 34.14
CA LEU A 403 -18.77 -0.13 33.91
C LEU A 403 -18.69 1.39 34.06
N LYS A 404 -18.80 2.10 32.94
CA LYS A 404 -18.98 3.55 32.83
C LYS A 404 -18.05 4.38 33.69
N THR A 405 -17.09 4.97 33.08
CA THR A 405 -16.64 6.27 33.50
C THR A 405 -17.70 7.28 33.07
N GLU A 406 -18.27 8.01 34.01
CA GLU A 406 -19.24 9.06 33.76
C GLU A 406 -18.70 10.20 32.89
N LYS A 407 -17.38 10.31 32.80
CA LYS A 407 -16.66 11.10 31.82
C LYS A 407 -15.88 10.14 30.94
N ARG A 408 -16.23 10.08 29.69
CA ARG A 408 -15.33 9.53 28.70
C ARG A 408 -14.08 10.38 28.73
N LEU A 409 -12.99 9.80 29.22
CA LEU A 409 -11.65 10.32 29.00
C LEU A 409 -11.28 10.15 27.52
N LEU A 410 -12.18 10.55 26.65
CA LEU A 410 -11.83 10.71 25.28
C LEU A 410 -10.73 11.76 25.25
N SER A 411 -10.01 11.69 24.24
CA SER A 411 -9.22 12.75 23.67
C SER A 411 -9.40 14.16 24.28
N HIS A 412 -10.54 14.42 24.96
CA HIS A 412 -10.74 15.65 25.72
C HIS A 412 -9.59 15.90 26.70
N ASP A 413 -9.20 14.92 27.49
CA ASP A 413 -8.10 15.09 28.41
C ASP A 413 -6.75 15.19 27.70
N TYR A 414 -6.63 14.61 26.51
CA TYR A 414 -5.47 14.76 25.66
C TYR A 414 -5.40 16.09 24.95
N VAL A 415 -6.51 16.52 24.38
CA VAL A 415 -6.54 17.76 23.59
C VAL A 415 -6.49 18.98 24.48
N ASN A 416 -7.15 18.94 25.64
CA ASN A 416 -7.11 20.03 26.63
C ASN A 416 -5.90 19.98 27.54
N TYR A 417 -5.00 19.03 27.32
CA TYR A 417 -3.77 18.96 28.06
C TYR A 417 -2.75 19.92 27.44
N LEU A 418 -2.69 21.12 27.94
CA LEU A 418 -1.86 22.21 27.42
C LEU A 418 -0.41 21.84 27.10
N PRO A 419 0.35 21.15 27.98
CA PRO A 419 1.73 20.79 27.66
C PRO A 419 1.84 19.86 26.46
N TYR A 420 0.85 19.02 26.22
CA TYR A 420 0.83 18.14 25.04
C TYR A 420 0.54 18.94 23.77
N GLN A 421 -0.42 19.85 23.83
CA GLN A 421 -0.74 20.75 22.72
C GLN A 421 0.45 21.66 22.39
N GLU A 422 1.07 22.24 23.41
CA GLU A 422 2.26 23.09 23.24
C GLU A 422 3.42 22.31 22.61
N ALA A 423 3.75 21.13 23.15
CA ALA A 423 4.79 20.28 22.58
C ALA A 423 4.45 19.81 21.17
N ALA A 424 3.19 19.59 20.89
CA ALA A 424 2.70 19.21 19.58
C ALA A 424 2.72 20.37 18.58
N LEU A 425 2.45 21.58 19.03
CA LEU A 425 2.55 22.80 18.24
C LEU A 425 4.01 23.21 18.00
N ASP A 426 4.90 22.95 18.96
CA ASP A 426 6.33 23.20 18.81
C ASP A 426 7.00 22.22 17.83
N TRP A 427 6.37 21.09 17.60
CA TRP A 427 6.84 20.13 16.62
C TRP A 427 6.49 20.51 15.18
N TYR A 428 5.37 21.19 14.98
CA TYR A 428 5.08 21.87 13.73
C TYR A 428 5.72 23.25 13.79
N PRO A 429 6.62 23.60 12.87
CA PRO A 429 7.12 24.96 12.79
C PRO A 429 5.94 25.87 12.61
N LYS A 430 5.71 26.71 13.61
CA LYS A 430 4.73 27.78 13.50
C LYS A 430 5.25 28.72 12.43
N ASP A 431 4.52 28.77 11.35
CA ASP A 431 4.54 29.86 10.36
C ASP A 431 5.91 30.21 9.70
N ASP A 432 6.92 29.36 9.80
CA ASP A 432 8.12 29.57 9.03
C ASP A 432 7.98 28.87 7.67
N ILE A 433 7.29 29.58 6.77
CA ILE A 433 7.10 29.17 5.38
C ILE A 433 8.46 28.94 4.71
N GLU A 434 9.47 29.70 5.04
CA GLU A 434 10.82 29.55 4.46
C GLU A 434 11.48 28.27 4.94
N GLU A 435 11.34 27.88 6.22
CA GLU A 435 11.85 26.61 6.72
C GLU A 435 11.08 25.42 6.13
N CYS A 436 9.76 25.56 5.95
CA CYS A 436 8.95 24.55 5.28
C CYS A 436 9.35 24.38 3.82
N LEU A 437 9.56 25.47 3.11
CA LEU A 437 10.03 25.48 1.73
C LEU A 437 11.44 24.91 1.62
N ALA A 438 12.35 25.25 2.53
CA ALA A 438 13.71 24.72 2.54
C ALA A 438 13.73 23.21 2.80
N ARG A 439 12.86 22.70 3.67
CA ARG A 439 12.68 21.27 3.89
C ARG A 439 12.07 20.57 2.67
N TYR A 440 11.05 21.17 2.09
CA TYR A 440 10.47 20.69 0.85
C TYR A 440 11.52 20.67 -0.29
N GLU A 441 12.28 21.73 -0.42
CA GLU A 441 13.36 21.81 -1.40
C GLU A 441 14.46 20.78 -1.16
N LYS A 442 14.83 20.53 0.09
CA LYS A 442 15.80 19.50 0.44
C LYS A 442 15.27 18.10 0.10
N THR A 443 14.06 17.77 0.52
CA THR A 443 13.43 16.48 0.21
C THR A 443 13.30 16.28 -1.29
N TYR A 444 12.88 17.31 -1.98
CA TYR A 444 12.75 17.32 -3.43
C TYR A 444 14.11 17.17 -4.13
N ARG A 445 15.15 17.82 -3.60
CA ARG A 445 16.53 17.70 -4.10
C ARG A 445 17.10 16.31 -3.88
N ASP A 446 16.84 15.71 -2.73
CA ASP A 446 17.30 14.34 -2.43
C ASP A 446 16.60 13.34 -3.38
N THR A 447 15.33 13.55 -3.69
CA THR A 447 14.61 12.78 -4.72
C THR A 447 15.23 12.98 -6.10
N PHE A 448 15.62 14.21 -6.46
CA PHE A 448 16.30 14.48 -7.74
C PHE A 448 17.67 13.81 -7.84
N LEU A 449 18.44 13.84 -6.77
CA LEU A 449 19.75 13.17 -6.72
C LEU A 449 19.59 11.67 -6.96
N TYR A 450 18.54 11.07 -6.41
CA TYR A 450 18.21 9.67 -6.66
C TYR A 450 17.97 9.39 -8.14
N PHE A 451 17.17 10.19 -8.82
CA PHE A 451 16.94 10.02 -10.26
C PHE A 451 18.19 10.29 -11.10
N GLU A 452 19.09 11.13 -10.62
CA GLU A 452 20.39 11.33 -11.27
C GLU A 452 21.30 10.11 -11.13
N ASP A 453 21.40 9.54 -9.95
CA ASP A 453 22.14 8.31 -9.69
C ASP A 453 21.50 7.15 -10.44
N PHE A 454 20.19 7.07 -10.43
CA PHE A 454 19.41 6.13 -11.20
C PHE A 454 19.72 6.18 -12.69
N ARG A 455 19.92 7.35 -13.28
CA ARG A 455 20.34 7.51 -14.69
C ARG A 455 21.80 7.14 -14.92
N LYS A 456 22.69 7.51 -14.02
CA LYS A 456 24.11 7.19 -14.11
C LYS A 456 24.37 5.69 -14.11
N GLU A 457 23.55 4.94 -13.39
CA GLU A 457 23.66 3.49 -13.22
C GLU A 457 22.88 2.67 -14.27
N ASN A 458 22.39 3.29 -15.35
CA ASN A 458 21.51 2.64 -16.35
C ASN A 458 20.29 2.01 -15.72
N ALA A 459 19.51 2.81 -15.03
CA ALA A 459 18.31 2.40 -14.33
C ALA A 459 17.27 1.71 -15.22
N TYR A 460 17.24 2.03 -16.48
CA TYR A 460 16.51 1.28 -17.50
C TYR A 460 17.42 0.21 -18.10
N ARG A 461 17.69 -0.79 -17.31
CA ARG A 461 18.71 -1.82 -17.57
C ARG A 461 18.60 -2.53 -18.91
N HIS A 462 17.45 -2.52 -19.50
CA HIS A 462 17.21 -3.45 -20.58
C HIS A 462 17.19 -2.81 -21.96
N SER A 463 17.18 -1.46 -22.10
CA SER A 463 16.80 -0.91 -23.38
C SER A 463 17.34 0.47 -23.75
N PHE A 464 17.84 1.27 -22.79
CA PHE A 464 18.04 2.68 -23.11
C PHE A 464 19.52 3.10 -23.10
N ASN A 465 20.00 3.44 -24.30
CA ASN A 465 21.39 3.85 -24.50
C ASN A 465 21.64 5.33 -24.16
N GLY A 466 20.62 6.07 -23.77
CA GLY A 466 20.70 7.46 -23.37
C GLY A 466 19.33 8.07 -23.11
N VAL A 467 19.30 9.02 -22.21
CA VAL A 467 18.10 9.81 -21.91
C VAL A 467 18.45 11.28 -22.09
N SER A 468 17.59 12.01 -22.77
CA SER A 468 17.65 13.47 -22.90
C SER A 468 16.29 14.05 -22.56
N ALA A 469 16.25 15.28 -22.07
CA ALA A 469 14.97 15.93 -21.81
C ALA A 469 15.00 17.41 -22.19
N VAL A 470 13.81 17.91 -22.48
CA VAL A 470 13.54 19.34 -22.69
C VAL A 470 12.65 19.81 -21.55
N SER A 471 13.11 20.83 -20.83
CA SER A 471 12.29 21.51 -19.83
C SER A 471 11.28 22.40 -20.53
N VAL A 472 10.01 22.03 -20.48
CA VAL A 472 8.95 22.75 -21.17
C VAL A 472 8.64 24.07 -20.48
N TRP A 473 8.58 24.10 -19.16
CA TRP A 473 8.30 25.31 -18.40
C TRP A 473 9.40 26.38 -18.56
N GLU A 474 10.67 25.98 -18.69
CA GLU A 474 11.78 26.92 -18.98
C GLU A 474 11.70 27.40 -20.43
N THR A 475 11.14 26.61 -21.31
CA THR A 475 11.04 26.92 -22.73
C THR A 475 9.85 27.85 -23.05
N VAL A 476 8.69 27.62 -22.45
CA VAL A 476 7.44 28.32 -22.80
C VAL A 476 6.68 28.93 -21.62
N GLY A 477 7.23 28.88 -20.42
CA GLY A 477 6.58 29.35 -19.19
C GLY A 477 5.68 28.30 -18.54
N ARG A 478 5.49 28.41 -17.22
CA ARG A 478 4.70 27.44 -16.41
C ARG A 478 3.27 27.29 -16.87
N GLU A 479 2.63 28.37 -17.25
CA GLU A 479 1.25 28.39 -17.71
C GLU A 479 1.03 27.60 -19.03
N ASN A 480 2.12 27.29 -19.71
CA ASN A 480 2.13 26.53 -20.96
C ASN A 480 2.85 25.18 -20.84
N ALA A 481 3.18 24.73 -19.64
CA ALA A 481 4.08 23.59 -19.45
C ALA A 481 3.41 22.22 -19.74
N ALA A 482 2.09 22.13 -19.69
CA ALA A 482 1.38 20.89 -19.99
C ALA A 482 1.58 20.45 -21.44
N VAL A 483 2.12 19.23 -21.64
CA VAL A 483 2.36 18.64 -22.97
C VAL A 483 1.21 17.72 -23.32
N CYS A 484 0.52 17.99 -24.42
CA CYS A 484 -0.65 17.25 -24.85
C CYS A 484 -0.45 16.40 -26.11
N GLY A 485 0.67 16.56 -26.82
CA GLY A 485 0.97 15.79 -28.01
C GLY A 485 2.43 15.86 -28.42
N ILE A 486 2.92 14.80 -29.08
CA ILE A 486 4.25 14.69 -29.65
C ILE A 486 4.15 14.08 -31.03
N GLU A 487 4.84 14.64 -32.03
CA GLU A 487 4.88 14.14 -33.40
C GLU A 487 6.30 14.13 -33.94
N TRP A 488 6.74 13.03 -34.51
CA TRP A 488 7.99 12.92 -35.23
C TRP A 488 7.79 13.27 -36.72
N THR A 489 8.56 14.19 -37.23
CA THR A 489 8.57 14.53 -38.65
C THR A 489 9.47 13.61 -39.46
N ASP A 490 10.59 13.21 -38.88
CA ASP A 490 11.54 12.24 -39.39
C ASP A 490 12.34 11.60 -38.25
N ASN A 491 13.43 10.91 -38.55
CA ASN A 491 14.21 10.19 -37.54
C ASN A 491 14.99 11.07 -36.56
N GLU A 492 15.11 12.37 -36.84
CA GLU A 492 15.88 13.31 -36.03
C GLU A 492 15.08 14.52 -35.58
N HIS A 493 13.94 14.79 -36.18
CA HIS A 493 13.11 15.95 -35.87
C HIS A 493 11.75 15.54 -35.31
N PHE A 494 11.37 16.18 -34.22
CA PHE A 494 10.05 16.03 -33.62
C PHE A 494 9.54 17.39 -33.15
N SER A 495 8.23 17.45 -32.97
CA SER A 495 7.57 18.61 -32.34
C SER A 495 6.71 18.15 -31.19
N PHE A 496 6.60 18.96 -30.16
CA PHE A 496 5.61 18.75 -29.14
C PHE A 496 4.67 19.96 -29.04
N TYR A 497 3.46 19.67 -28.60
CA TYR A 497 2.39 20.63 -28.44
C TYR A 497 2.12 20.82 -26.95
N CYS A 498 2.09 22.09 -26.50
CA CYS A 498 1.95 22.43 -25.08
C CYS A 498 1.07 23.66 -24.89
N GLY A 499 0.83 24.05 -23.63
CA GLY A 499 -0.07 25.12 -23.29
C GLY A 499 -1.54 24.70 -23.32
N LYS A 500 -2.44 25.66 -23.08
CA LYS A 500 -3.87 25.40 -23.08
C LYS A 500 -4.30 24.89 -24.46
N ASP A 501 -4.88 23.70 -24.48
CA ASP A 501 -5.34 23.01 -25.69
C ASP A 501 -4.23 22.76 -26.74
N GLY A 502 -2.96 22.77 -26.35
CA GLY A 502 -1.83 22.51 -27.24
C GLY A 502 -1.63 23.60 -28.30
N THR A 503 -1.87 24.85 -27.95
CA THR A 503 -1.76 25.99 -28.88
C THR A 503 -0.35 26.52 -29.08
N LYS A 504 0.63 25.95 -28.38
CA LYS A 504 2.07 26.21 -28.61
C LYS A 504 2.71 24.97 -29.20
N ARG A 505 3.42 25.13 -30.30
CA ARG A 505 4.25 24.10 -30.93
C ARG A 505 5.70 24.42 -30.72
N VAL A 506 6.46 23.44 -30.24
CA VAL A 506 7.91 23.53 -30.05
C VAL A 506 8.57 22.49 -30.94
N ASP A 507 9.36 22.93 -31.88
CA ASP A 507 10.14 22.07 -32.75
C ASP A 507 11.44 21.67 -32.06
N CYS A 508 11.81 20.41 -32.18
CA CYS A 508 13.03 19.85 -31.59
C CYS A 508 13.82 19.04 -32.58
N ARG A 509 15.15 18.97 -32.39
CA ARG A 509 16.06 18.15 -33.18
C ARG A 509 16.96 17.33 -32.27
N MET A 510 17.22 16.09 -32.68
CA MET A 510 18.18 15.20 -32.02
C MET A 510 19.60 15.49 -32.55
N GLU A 511 20.49 15.94 -31.70
CA GLU A 511 21.90 16.20 -31.99
C GLU A 511 22.78 15.47 -30.99
N GLY A 512 23.61 14.54 -31.46
CA GLY A 512 24.53 13.79 -30.60
C GLY A 512 23.81 13.01 -29.50
N GLY A 513 22.57 12.55 -29.74
CA GLY A 513 21.74 11.85 -28.78
C GLY A 513 21.00 12.75 -27.78
N LYS A 514 21.07 14.07 -27.95
CA LYS A 514 20.37 15.04 -27.12
C LYS A 514 19.30 15.79 -27.90
N ALA A 515 18.14 16.01 -27.28
CA ALA A 515 17.09 16.86 -27.83
C ALA A 515 17.50 18.34 -27.70
N ARG A 516 17.39 19.08 -28.78
CA ARG A 516 17.65 20.53 -28.87
C ARG A 516 16.38 21.24 -29.32
N VAL A 517 16.00 22.26 -28.55
CA VAL A 517 14.86 23.12 -28.89
C VAL A 517 15.21 24.02 -30.09
N GLY A 518 14.29 24.05 -31.03
CA GLY A 518 14.34 24.92 -32.20
C GLY A 518 13.30 26.03 -32.12
N ALA A 519 12.43 26.12 -33.13
CA ALA A 519 11.40 27.17 -33.21
C ALA A 519 10.24 26.92 -32.23
N ILE A 520 9.75 28.02 -31.66
CA ILE A 520 8.50 28.02 -30.88
C ILE A 520 7.49 28.86 -31.65
N THR A 521 6.33 28.27 -31.96
CA THR A 521 5.31 28.91 -32.78
C THR A 521 3.92 28.71 -32.17
N ASP A 522 3.01 29.62 -32.48
CA ASP A 522 1.58 29.40 -32.20
C ASP A 522 1.04 28.38 -33.20
N ALA A 523 0.20 27.50 -32.73
CA ALA A 523 -0.42 26.44 -33.51
C ALA A 523 -1.93 26.41 -33.31
N ALA A 524 -2.63 25.75 -34.21
CA ALA A 524 -4.02 25.36 -33.94
C ALA A 524 -4.05 24.38 -32.74
N PRO A 525 -5.14 24.33 -31.98
CA PRO A 525 -5.30 23.40 -30.88
C PRO A 525 -4.96 21.97 -31.32
N TYR A 526 -4.07 21.33 -30.55
CA TYR A 526 -3.67 19.96 -30.83
C TYR A 526 -4.86 19.01 -30.66
N ARG A 527 -5.02 18.12 -31.63
CA ARG A 527 -6.02 17.06 -31.56
C ARG A 527 -5.31 15.72 -31.52
N ALA A 528 -5.42 15.05 -30.38
CA ALA A 528 -4.96 13.67 -30.28
C ALA A 528 -5.62 12.79 -31.35
N PRO A 529 -4.90 11.82 -31.92
CA PRO A 529 -5.48 10.84 -32.83
C PRO A 529 -6.73 10.20 -32.20
N ALA A 530 -7.80 10.08 -32.98
CA ALA A 530 -9.01 9.41 -32.52
C ALA A 530 -8.70 7.94 -32.19
N LEU A 531 -9.29 7.45 -31.13
CA LEU A 531 -9.26 6.03 -30.82
C LEU A 531 -9.98 5.26 -31.97
N PRO A 532 -9.53 4.02 -32.26
CA PRO A 532 -10.22 3.20 -33.25
C PRO A 532 -11.65 2.93 -32.80
N ASP A 533 -12.57 2.88 -33.74
CA ASP A 533 -13.92 2.38 -33.50
C ASP A 533 -13.82 0.86 -33.25
N LEU A 534 -13.99 0.48 -32.01
CA LEU A 534 -13.91 -0.92 -31.58
C LEU A 534 -15.34 -1.49 -31.54
N ALA A 535 -15.63 -2.43 -32.43
CA ALA A 535 -16.89 -3.18 -32.43
C ALA A 535 -17.02 -4.18 -31.24
N VAL A 536 -16.27 -3.97 -30.16
CA VAL A 536 -16.18 -4.90 -29.03
C VAL A 536 -16.33 -4.16 -27.70
N THR A 537 -16.85 -4.86 -26.71
CA THR A 537 -16.85 -4.40 -25.32
C THR A 537 -15.54 -4.83 -24.64
N LEU A 538 -14.83 -3.87 -24.09
CA LEU A 538 -13.60 -4.15 -23.34
C LEU A 538 -13.94 -4.74 -21.97
N PRO A 539 -13.14 -5.69 -21.46
CA PRO A 539 -13.30 -6.20 -20.12
C PRO A 539 -12.97 -5.11 -19.09
N ALA A 540 -13.72 -5.08 -18.00
CA ALA A 540 -13.35 -4.29 -16.83
C ALA A 540 -12.64 -5.17 -15.80
N ILE A 541 -11.93 -4.55 -14.87
CA ILE A 541 -11.48 -5.24 -13.66
C ILE A 541 -12.73 -5.76 -12.95
N PRO A 542 -12.81 -7.06 -12.64
CA PRO A 542 -13.98 -7.63 -12.00
C PRO A 542 -14.36 -6.88 -10.72
N GLY A 543 -15.65 -6.69 -10.48
CA GLY A 543 -16.19 -5.92 -9.34
C GLY A 543 -16.32 -4.41 -9.57
N ARG A 544 -15.76 -3.87 -10.64
CA ARG A 544 -16.03 -2.49 -11.04
C ARG A 544 -17.44 -2.37 -11.64
N ARG A 545 -18.11 -1.26 -11.30
CA ARG A 545 -19.50 -1.02 -11.75
C ARG A 545 -19.60 -0.35 -13.13
N TYR A 546 -18.49 -0.10 -13.77
CA TYR A 546 -18.45 0.55 -15.09
C TYR A 546 -17.80 -0.37 -16.11
N LEU A 547 -18.16 -0.18 -17.37
CA LEU A 547 -17.45 -0.80 -18.47
C LEU A 547 -16.11 -0.10 -18.67
N ALA A 548 -15.06 -0.87 -18.89
CA ALA A 548 -13.77 -0.31 -19.20
C ALA A 548 -13.85 0.47 -20.53
N LYS A 549 -13.28 1.68 -20.51
CA LYS A 549 -13.19 2.52 -21.68
C LYS A 549 -11.78 2.49 -22.24
N ALA A 550 -11.66 2.44 -23.56
CA ALA A 550 -10.41 2.65 -24.24
C ALA A 550 -9.90 4.07 -23.94
N LYS A 551 -8.65 4.17 -23.55
CA LYS A 551 -7.96 5.44 -23.31
C LYS A 551 -6.85 5.68 -24.30
N SER A 552 -6.20 4.63 -24.75
CA SER A 552 -5.14 4.66 -25.75
C SER A 552 -5.20 3.42 -26.63
N ALA A 553 -4.63 3.50 -27.82
CA ALA A 553 -4.53 2.36 -28.72
C ALA A 553 -3.27 2.46 -29.58
N ALA A 554 -2.69 1.30 -29.90
CA ALA A 554 -1.60 1.17 -30.85
C ALA A 554 -1.90 0.01 -31.79
N LYS A 555 -1.58 0.18 -33.07
CA LYS A 555 -1.75 -0.87 -34.08
C LYS A 555 -0.52 -1.76 -34.10
N LEU A 556 -0.73 -3.06 -33.97
CA LEU A 556 0.32 -4.07 -34.07
C LEU A 556 0.67 -4.36 -35.54
N PRO A 557 1.87 -4.88 -35.84
CA PRO A 557 2.24 -5.31 -37.18
C PRO A 557 1.30 -6.37 -37.78
N SER A 558 0.69 -7.18 -36.92
CA SER A 558 -0.35 -8.16 -37.29
C SER A 558 -1.63 -7.53 -37.85
N GLY A 559 -1.80 -6.20 -37.67
CA GLY A 559 -3.01 -5.48 -38.00
C GLY A 559 -4.03 -5.41 -36.88
N GLU A 560 -3.82 -6.12 -35.80
CA GLU A 560 -4.62 -6.09 -34.57
C GLU A 560 -4.39 -4.79 -33.78
N TRP A 561 -5.28 -4.49 -32.83
CA TRP A 561 -5.13 -3.36 -31.96
C TRP A 561 -4.69 -3.80 -30.57
N LEU A 562 -3.69 -3.12 -30.03
CA LEU A 562 -3.40 -3.10 -28.61
C LEU A 562 -4.11 -1.91 -27.98
N VAL A 563 -4.98 -2.14 -27.02
CA VAL A 563 -5.86 -1.14 -26.42
C VAL A 563 -5.59 -1.04 -24.94
N GLY A 564 -5.25 0.14 -24.47
CA GLY A 564 -5.12 0.47 -23.07
C GLY A 564 -6.39 1.10 -22.53
N THR A 565 -6.80 0.70 -21.34
CA THR A 565 -8.04 1.17 -20.72
C THR A 565 -7.78 2.25 -19.65
N GLU A 566 -8.86 2.93 -19.22
CA GLU A 566 -8.80 3.92 -18.14
C GLU A 566 -8.56 3.30 -16.75
N ASP A 567 -8.67 1.99 -16.63
CA ASP A 567 -8.48 1.21 -15.41
C ASP A 567 -7.27 0.26 -15.48
N THR A 568 -6.25 0.63 -16.23
CA THR A 568 -4.93 -0.03 -16.34
C THR A 568 -4.85 -1.29 -17.18
N LEU A 569 -5.95 -1.85 -17.64
CA LEU A 569 -5.90 -3.07 -18.44
C LEU A 569 -5.30 -2.82 -19.82
N LEU A 570 -4.52 -3.76 -20.28
CA LEU A 570 -4.05 -3.86 -21.66
C LEU A 570 -4.80 -5.01 -22.32
N CYS A 571 -5.40 -4.74 -23.47
CA CYS A 571 -6.19 -5.69 -24.23
C CYS A 571 -5.70 -5.78 -25.67
N ARG A 572 -5.65 -6.97 -26.23
CA ARG A 572 -5.48 -7.18 -27.66
C ARG A 572 -6.82 -7.41 -28.30
N VAL A 573 -7.13 -6.65 -29.35
CA VAL A 573 -8.38 -6.72 -30.10
C VAL A 573 -8.11 -7.19 -31.52
N SER A 574 -8.73 -8.31 -31.87
CA SER A 574 -8.65 -8.95 -33.19
C SER A 574 -10.04 -9.18 -33.74
N GLY A 575 -10.49 -8.29 -34.63
CA GLY A 575 -11.86 -8.32 -35.10
C GLY A 575 -12.87 -8.17 -33.96
N GLU A 576 -13.75 -9.16 -33.78
CA GLU A 576 -14.73 -9.20 -32.69
C GLU A 576 -14.21 -9.87 -31.41
N ARG A 577 -12.92 -10.20 -31.32
CA ARG A 577 -12.34 -10.90 -30.16
C ARG A 577 -11.51 -9.93 -29.34
N VAL A 578 -11.65 -10.03 -28.03
CA VAL A 578 -10.84 -9.29 -27.05
C VAL A 578 -10.10 -10.26 -26.15
N PHE A 579 -8.81 -10.04 -26.03
CA PHE A 579 -7.95 -10.79 -25.11
C PHE A 579 -7.41 -9.82 -24.07
N SER A 580 -7.77 -10.03 -22.80
CA SER A 580 -7.15 -9.30 -21.70
C SER A 580 -5.74 -9.81 -21.49
N LEU A 581 -4.75 -8.92 -21.56
CA LEU A 581 -3.34 -9.23 -21.37
C LEU A 581 -2.89 -8.99 -19.93
N GLY A 582 -3.70 -8.29 -19.15
CA GLY A 582 -3.41 -7.96 -17.74
C GLY A 582 -3.32 -6.47 -17.49
N ALA A 583 -2.99 -6.11 -16.28
CA ALA A 583 -2.80 -4.73 -15.84
C ALA A 583 -1.34 -4.30 -16.01
N VAL A 584 -1.13 -3.08 -16.47
CA VAL A 584 0.22 -2.53 -16.69
C VAL A 584 0.74 -1.69 -15.53
N THR A 585 -0.12 -1.32 -14.58
CA THR A 585 0.25 -0.54 -13.40
C THR A 585 -0.72 -0.80 -12.26
N THR A 586 -0.43 -0.27 -11.09
CA THR A 586 -1.21 -0.48 -9.86
C THR A 586 -2.52 0.29 -9.85
N ALA A 587 -2.55 1.47 -10.47
CA ALA A 587 -3.71 2.35 -10.47
C ALA A 587 -3.65 3.35 -11.63
N GLY A 588 -4.78 3.92 -11.96
CA GLY A 588 -4.91 4.90 -13.04
C GLY A 588 -5.23 4.27 -14.39
N GLY A 589 -4.70 4.77 -15.47
CA GLY A 589 -4.99 4.32 -16.81
C GLY A 589 -3.76 4.19 -17.69
N VAL A 590 -3.93 3.53 -18.84
CA VAL A 590 -2.93 3.48 -19.91
C VAL A 590 -3.13 4.71 -20.78
N HIS A 591 -2.32 5.75 -20.54
CA HIS A 591 -2.56 7.09 -21.08
C HIS A 591 -2.26 7.21 -22.56
N ALA A 592 -1.14 6.65 -23.00
CA ALA A 592 -0.74 6.71 -24.40
C ALA A 592 0.15 5.52 -24.76
N MET A 593 0.18 5.14 -26.02
CA MET A 593 1.01 4.06 -26.54
C MET A 593 1.57 4.43 -27.91
N ALA A 594 2.78 3.97 -28.21
CA ALA A 594 3.44 4.14 -29.50
C ALA A 594 4.06 2.80 -29.94
N ALA A 595 3.77 2.38 -31.16
CA ALA A 595 4.37 1.22 -31.78
C ALA A 595 5.66 1.61 -32.50
N THR A 596 6.68 0.78 -32.41
CA THR A 596 7.91 0.87 -33.19
C THR A 596 7.81 0.00 -34.45
N PRO A 597 8.66 0.24 -35.47
CA PRO A 597 8.69 -0.63 -36.65
C PRO A 597 9.04 -2.09 -36.36
N SER A 598 9.75 -2.36 -35.26
CA SER A 598 10.06 -3.72 -34.80
C SER A 598 8.85 -4.48 -34.24
N GLY A 599 7.72 -3.81 -34.02
CA GLY A 599 6.53 -4.40 -33.44
C GLY A 599 6.45 -4.29 -31.93
N THR A 600 7.46 -3.76 -31.27
CA THR A 600 7.39 -3.42 -29.84
C THR A 600 6.48 -2.22 -29.65
N VAL A 601 5.52 -2.31 -28.75
CA VAL A 601 4.70 -1.18 -28.33
C VAL A 601 5.20 -0.69 -26.98
N PHE A 602 5.51 0.60 -26.88
CA PHE A 602 5.78 1.25 -25.62
C PHE A 602 4.56 2.03 -25.16
N GLY A 603 4.34 2.09 -23.87
CA GLY A 603 3.20 2.82 -23.32
C GLY A 603 3.50 3.45 -21.97
N VAL A 604 2.74 4.49 -21.67
CA VAL A 604 2.80 5.23 -20.41
C VAL A 604 1.49 5.05 -19.66
N ALA A 605 1.62 4.78 -18.38
CA ALA A 605 0.49 4.49 -17.51
C ALA A 605 0.71 5.12 -16.12
N GLY A 606 -0.35 5.32 -15.37
CA GLY A 606 -0.25 5.78 -13.99
C GLY A 606 -1.52 6.45 -13.48
N HIS A 607 -1.55 6.67 -12.19
CA HIS A 607 -2.62 7.41 -11.53
C HIS A 607 -2.41 8.92 -11.73
N PRO A 608 -3.48 9.74 -11.90
CA PRO A 608 -3.36 11.19 -12.09
C PRO A 608 -2.63 11.93 -10.95
N LEU A 609 -2.57 11.33 -9.76
CA LEU A 609 -1.87 11.85 -8.59
C LEU A 609 -0.59 11.07 -8.28
N GLY A 610 -0.17 10.17 -9.16
CA GLY A 610 0.99 9.32 -8.97
C GLY A 610 2.05 9.51 -10.05
N VAL A 611 3.18 8.86 -9.84
CA VAL A 611 4.31 8.89 -10.78
C VAL A 611 3.99 8.04 -12.00
N GLY A 612 4.30 8.56 -13.19
CA GLY A 612 4.12 7.84 -14.44
C GLY A 612 5.10 6.68 -14.59
N GLN A 613 4.61 5.59 -15.16
CA GLN A 613 5.39 4.38 -15.45
C GLN A 613 5.43 4.11 -16.94
N LEU A 614 6.59 3.65 -17.39
CA LEU A 614 6.82 3.18 -18.74
C LEU A 614 6.73 1.65 -18.78
N PHE A 615 6.05 1.12 -19.78
CA PHE A 615 6.04 -0.31 -20.08
C PHE A 615 6.27 -0.57 -21.54
N SER A 616 6.66 -1.79 -21.87
CA SER A 616 6.68 -2.31 -23.24
C SER A 616 5.78 -3.52 -23.36
N TYR A 617 5.37 -3.80 -24.58
CA TYR A 617 4.66 -5.01 -24.95
C TYR A 617 5.22 -5.57 -26.25
N THR A 618 5.50 -6.86 -26.25
CA THR A 618 5.75 -7.68 -27.45
C THR A 618 4.83 -8.91 -27.40
N GLU A 619 4.62 -9.56 -28.54
CA GLU A 619 3.84 -10.81 -28.53
C GLU A 619 4.59 -11.95 -27.84
N GLU A 620 5.92 -11.91 -27.84
CA GLU A 620 6.78 -12.94 -27.24
C GLU A 620 6.90 -12.77 -25.72
N ASP A 621 7.21 -11.55 -25.25
CA ASP A 621 7.50 -11.29 -23.82
C ASP A 621 6.28 -10.86 -23.02
N GLY A 622 5.18 -10.50 -23.70
CA GLY A 622 4.03 -9.90 -23.06
C GLY A 622 4.30 -8.49 -22.53
N ILE A 623 3.72 -8.16 -21.40
CA ILE A 623 3.89 -6.85 -20.74
C ILE A 623 5.16 -6.87 -19.89
N THR A 624 6.06 -5.92 -20.15
CA THR A 624 7.26 -5.66 -19.35
C THR A 624 7.21 -4.26 -18.76
N LEU A 625 7.25 -4.15 -17.43
CA LEU A 625 7.38 -2.86 -16.77
C LEU A 625 8.83 -2.39 -16.85
N LEU A 626 9.03 -1.18 -17.35
CA LEU A 626 10.34 -0.58 -17.56
C LEU A 626 10.69 0.43 -16.45
N GLY A 627 9.75 0.76 -15.58
CA GLY A 627 9.94 1.61 -14.41
C GLY A 627 9.46 3.04 -14.59
N LEU A 628 9.94 3.92 -13.73
CA LEU A 628 9.55 5.32 -13.68
C LEU A 628 10.11 6.08 -14.89
N ILE A 629 9.37 7.08 -15.36
CA ILE A 629 9.79 7.94 -16.46
C ILE A 629 10.59 9.11 -15.87
N PRO A 630 11.91 9.21 -16.16
CA PRO A 630 12.69 10.32 -15.66
C PRO A 630 12.35 11.59 -16.44
N GLU A 631 12.37 12.69 -15.76
CA GLU A 631 12.26 14.03 -16.33
C GLU A 631 13.49 14.84 -15.96
N CYS A 632 14.16 15.42 -16.95
CA CYS A 632 15.33 16.25 -16.74
C CYS A 632 14.98 17.73 -16.97
N PHE A 633 15.40 18.55 -16.05
CA PHE A 633 15.39 19.99 -16.21
C PHE A 633 16.80 20.49 -16.61
N ALA A 634 16.87 21.63 -17.27
CA ALA A 634 18.06 22.18 -17.91
C ALA A 634 19.31 22.31 -17.02
N GLU A 635 20.42 22.73 -17.60
CA GLU A 635 21.78 22.79 -17.04
C GLU A 635 21.87 23.28 -15.58
N GLY A 636 22.37 22.38 -14.71
CA GLY A 636 22.33 22.54 -13.25
C GLY A 636 21.07 21.99 -12.62
N GLY A 637 20.24 21.37 -13.42
CA GLY A 637 18.89 21.04 -13.14
C GLY A 637 18.66 19.81 -12.27
N ARG A 638 17.47 19.76 -11.82
CA ARG A 638 16.87 18.76 -10.97
C ARG A 638 16.26 17.70 -11.85
N ASN A 639 16.44 16.44 -11.50
CA ASN A 639 15.77 15.33 -12.15
C ASN A 639 14.61 14.88 -11.30
N VAL A 640 13.43 14.78 -11.89
CA VAL A 640 12.21 14.26 -11.27
C VAL A 640 11.64 13.12 -12.09
N ALA A 641 10.77 12.35 -11.49
CA ALA A 641 9.91 11.46 -12.23
C ALA A 641 8.76 12.25 -12.88
N LEU A 642 8.43 11.90 -14.10
CA LEU A 642 7.26 12.44 -14.78
C LEU A 642 5.98 11.96 -14.10
N PHE A 643 5.21 12.90 -13.55
CA PHE A 643 4.04 12.54 -12.75
C PHE A 643 2.84 12.14 -13.60
N ARG A 644 2.44 12.90 -14.55
CA ARG A 644 1.24 12.66 -15.36
C ARG A 644 1.60 12.52 -16.83
N PRO A 645 2.21 11.38 -17.23
CA PRO A 645 2.50 11.15 -18.64
C PRO A 645 1.20 11.05 -19.43
N THR A 646 1.07 11.84 -20.48
CA THR A 646 -0.13 11.89 -21.29
C THR A 646 0.10 11.57 -22.75
N THR A 647 1.35 11.63 -23.21
CA THR A 647 1.70 11.42 -24.59
C THR A 647 3.01 10.69 -24.75
N ILE A 648 3.09 9.87 -25.79
CA ILE A 648 4.31 9.12 -26.16
C ILE A 648 4.34 8.98 -27.68
N ALA A 649 5.50 9.13 -28.28
CA ALA A 649 5.71 8.93 -29.70
C ALA A 649 7.09 8.30 -29.99
N ALA A 650 7.09 7.31 -30.88
CA ALA A 650 8.34 6.70 -31.36
C ALA A 650 8.81 7.36 -32.66
N SER A 651 10.14 7.48 -32.84
CA SER A 651 10.70 7.92 -34.10
C SER A 651 10.39 6.91 -35.22
N PRO A 652 10.31 7.35 -36.50
CA PRO A 652 9.96 6.45 -37.60
C PRO A 652 10.89 5.24 -37.77
N ASP A 653 12.15 5.34 -37.36
CA ASP A 653 13.10 4.23 -37.35
C ASP A 653 13.14 3.45 -36.04
N GLY A 654 12.36 3.83 -35.04
CA GLY A 654 12.27 3.16 -33.74
C GLY A 654 13.48 3.39 -32.82
N ARG A 655 14.40 4.30 -33.14
CA ARG A 655 15.58 4.57 -32.31
C ARG A 655 15.30 5.44 -31.09
N TYR A 656 14.25 6.23 -31.14
CA TYR A 656 13.91 7.18 -30.09
C TYR A 656 12.45 7.06 -29.67
N LEU A 657 12.22 7.33 -28.39
CA LEU A 657 10.92 7.39 -27.78
C LEU A 657 10.81 8.74 -27.04
N ALA A 658 9.89 9.58 -27.44
CA ALA A 658 9.63 10.87 -26.78
C ALA A 658 8.35 10.77 -25.93
N ILE A 659 8.42 11.23 -24.69
CA ILE A 659 7.37 11.12 -23.68
C ILE A 659 7.12 12.49 -23.05
N GLY A 660 5.87 12.92 -22.94
CA GLY A 660 5.47 14.16 -22.32
C GLY A 660 4.31 14.00 -21.36
N GLY A 661 4.10 14.97 -20.50
CA GLY A 661 3.08 14.93 -19.47
C GLY A 661 2.43 16.27 -19.14
N GLU A 662 1.40 16.18 -18.31
CA GLU A 662 0.61 17.30 -17.80
C GLU A 662 1.01 17.64 -16.37
N ASP A 663 2.15 18.20 -16.11
CA ASP A 663 2.45 18.78 -14.81
C ASP A 663 2.88 20.24 -14.92
N GLU A 664 2.87 20.94 -13.80
CA GLU A 664 3.18 22.38 -13.77
C GLU A 664 4.64 22.69 -14.14
N MET A 665 5.49 21.69 -14.07
CA MET A 665 6.91 21.80 -14.39
C MET A 665 7.26 21.20 -15.75
N GLY A 666 6.33 20.51 -16.38
CA GLY A 666 6.34 19.90 -17.71
C GLY A 666 7.68 19.61 -18.37
N GLY A 667 7.84 18.40 -18.84
CA GLY A 667 9.03 17.99 -19.56
C GLY A 667 8.71 17.07 -20.72
N VAL A 668 9.58 17.05 -21.72
CA VAL A 668 9.63 16.02 -22.75
C VAL A 668 10.89 15.21 -22.59
N THR A 669 10.74 13.97 -22.15
CA THR A 669 11.84 13.02 -22.03
C THR A 669 12.00 12.26 -23.34
N VAL A 670 13.21 12.20 -23.87
CA VAL A 670 13.57 11.43 -25.06
C VAL A 670 14.51 10.31 -24.67
N ILE A 671 14.09 9.08 -24.91
CA ILE A 671 14.84 7.87 -24.61
C ILE A 671 15.37 7.30 -25.92
N ARG A 672 16.63 6.88 -25.93
CA ARG A 672 17.21 6.12 -27.03
C ARG A 672 17.00 4.62 -26.76
N LEU A 673 16.28 3.96 -27.67
CA LEU A 673 15.97 2.53 -27.60
C LEU A 673 17.13 1.65 -28.07
#